data_ce5399545db3c5b83324d365b735149f
#
_entry.id   ce5399545db3c5b83324d365b735149f
#
_cell.length_a   1.000
_cell.length_b   1.000
_cell.length_c   1.000
_cell.angle_alpha   90.00
_cell.angle_beta   90.00
_cell.angle_gamma   90.00
#
_symmetry.space_group_name_H-M   'P 1'
#
loop_
_entity.id
_entity.type
_entity.pdbx_description
1 polymer ?
#
loop_
_entity_poly.entity_id
_entity_poly.type
_entity_poly.pdbx_seq_one_letter_code
_entity_poly.pdbx_strand_id
1 'polypeptide(L)'
;MGRAGTERLHPPSPVHAVGGYLPYIDGLRALAVLSVIAYHLDPAWLPGGFTGVDVFFVISGFVVSASLQRLPAAGSWGVFAQFYARRMRRIAPALLACLLVTALASGLFIPDSWLSQTSAKTGRMAFVGLSNWVLAATGSDYFSPKAEFNPYTHTWSLGVEEQFYLLFPLLLLSWNRGGRGRVWSLLLVALASAGSLAYALLRSRGGGEAGDAFYLTTARFWQLGSGVLLYQALALSGRFDGGAAPAPRAAWNWRSPLLALALGLVGFGLWRARPGHSPWPDGLWPVLGTLGLLALLHGAPAGWIKRALSQRAVVAIGRVSYSLYLWHWPVFVLFRWTVGLESALAKALALLLVAALAIASYRWVELPWRSGRIGRMRTPARTIAAGLGLILLAAGMHALLLDTQGYYSLSTVSRHPLDWYAYAKGMRKEFPHCTLKTGRAELQVGSARLFERGDCDLHNRDGGQLFVAGDSHALAYNELLRRFALRSGVAVRLYGVGGCPIVGLQAWQATHAGCQAYERSTVADVQAQARAGDVLFLPALRLLRLAEQTQLFDEAAVMAEQDSAQAQAVRAAGEDAAVALLQPLAQRGVRIVFEAPKPLLRAPPYRCSDWFNRGNAICARGTQIPRDTMERYRAPVLKSLQRLAARLPHASVWDPLPVLCEPQRCAGMRDGHPLFFDADHLSGYGNRLLLPSFTAHFKALQAQSGATP
;
A
#
# COMPACT_ATOMS: atom_id res chain seq x y z
N MET A 1 -37.03 0.93 51.17
CA MET A 1 -35.95 1.92 51.36
C MET A 1 -34.65 1.17 51.60
N GLY A 2 -33.87 0.95 50.61
CA GLY A 2 -32.55 0.28 50.63
C GLY A 2 -31.61 1.03 49.72
N ARG A 3 -30.60 1.69 50.28
CA ARG A 3 -29.60 2.49 49.58
C ARG A 3 -28.71 1.60 48.69
N ALA A 4 -28.75 1.81 47.39
CA ALA A 4 -27.78 1.27 46.46
C ALA A 4 -26.41 1.96 46.70
N GLY A 5 -25.45 1.21 47.25
CA GLY A 5 -24.08 1.64 47.41
C GLY A 5 -23.40 1.73 46.05
N THR A 6 -22.94 2.93 45.72
CA THR A 6 -22.01 3.16 44.59
C THR A 6 -20.67 2.55 44.94
N GLU A 7 -20.41 1.33 44.49
CA GLU A 7 -19.08 0.73 44.51
C GLU A 7 -18.14 1.58 43.63
N ARG A 8 -17.29 2.38 44.25
CA ARG A 8 -16.14 3.00 43.59
C ARG A 8 -15.22 1.88 43.14
N LEU A 9 -15.15 1.69 41.83
CA LEU A 9 -14.18 0.81 41.19
C LEU A 9 -12.76 1.31 41.56
N HIS A 10 -12.18 0.73 42.60
CA HIS A 10 -10.75 0.88 42.85
C HIS A 10 -10.02 0.21 41.71
N PRO A 11 -9.04 0.93 41.05
CA PRO A 11 -8.17 0.30 40.04
C PRO A 11 -7.43 -0.87 40.74
N PRO A 12 -7.25 -2.01 40.06
CA PRO A 12 -6.49 -3.13 40.61
C PRO A 12 -5.12 -2.65 41.01
N SER A 13 -4.73 -2.92 42.27
CA SER A 13 -3.42 -2.59 42.84
C SER A 13 -2.31 -3.11 41.89
N PRO A 14 -1.30 -2.31 41.57
CA PRO A 14 -0.17 -2.79 40.78
C PRO A 14 0.52 -3.88 41.59
N VAL A 15 0.69 -5.06 40.96
CA VAL A 15 1.51 -6.13 41.50
C VAL A 15 2.89 -5.54 41.77
N HIS A 16 3.25 -5.38 43.04
CA HIS A 16 4.56 -4.91 43.49
C HIS A 16 5.59 -5.99 43.11
N ALA A 17 6.24 -5.79 41.94
CA ALA A 17 7.48 -6.50 41.57
C ALA A 17 8.65 -5.56 41.81
N VAL A 18 9.74 -6.10 42.27
CA VAL A 18 11.04 -5.44 42.41
C VAL A 18 11.36 -4.66 41.12
N GLY A 19 11.55 -3.33 41.21
CA GLY A 19 11.62 -2.39 40.08
C GLY A 19 10.23 -1.84 39.71
N GLY A 20 9.77 -0.79 40.42
CA GLY A 20 8.43 -0.21 40.34
C GLY A 20 7.97 0.21 38.93
N TYR A 21 6.67 0.36 38.77
CA TYR A 21 6.03 0.94 37.59
C TYR A 21 6.63 2.32 37.25
N LEU A 22 7.00 2.53 35.98
CA LEU A 22 7.67 3.74 35.50
C LEU A 22 6.70 4.58 34.63
N PRO A 23 5.88 5.49 35.23
CA PRO A 23 4.83 6.23 34.51
C PRO A 23 5.35 7.05 33.33
N TYR A 24 6.57 7.61 33.41
CA TYR A 24 7.17 8.42 32.34
C TYR A 24 7.40 7.61 31.04
N ILE A 25 7.52 6.28 31.10
CA ILE A 25 7.61 5.42 29.91
C ILE A 25 6.27 5.41 29.16
N ASP A 26 5.15 5.32 29.88
CA ASP A 26 3.83 5.47 29.25
C ASP A 26 3.67 6.90 28.69
N GLY A 27 4.24 7.93 29.36
CA GLY A 27 4.30 9.29 28.83
C GLY A 27 5.05 9.40 27.50
N LEU A 28 6.20 8.73 27.37
CA LEU A 28 6.94 8.67 26.10
C LEU A 28 6.15 7.92 25.02
N ARG A 29 5.43 6.86 25.39
CA ARG A 29 4.53 6.14 24.46
C ARG A 29 3.36 7.01 24.01
N ALA A 30 2.84 7.87 24.90
CA ALA A 30 1.81 8.84 24.54
C ALA A 30 2.33 9.84 23.50
N LEU A 31 3.52 10.42 23.73
CA LEU A 31 4.17 11.30 22.77
C LEU A 31 4.33 10.63 21.42
N ALA A 32 4.86 9.40 21.40
CA ALA A 32 5.08 8.62 20.19
C ALA A 32 3.79 8.32 19.41
N VAL A 33 2.71 7.87 20.08
CA VAL A 33 1.46 7.56 19.38
C VAL A 33 0.77 8.81 18.85
N LEU A 34 0.78 9.89 19.61
CA LEU A 34 0.14 11.13 19.19
C LEU A 34 0.87 11.77 18.00
N SER A 35 2.21 11.69 17.94
CA SER A 35 2.97 12.16 16.77
C SER A 35 2.66 11.36 15.51
N VAL A 36 2.55 10.03 15.63
CA VAL A 36 2.16 9.17 14.51
C VAL A 36 0.74 9.48 14.02
N ILE A 37 -0.21 9.65 14.95
CA ILE A 37 -1.60 9.99 14.63
C ILE A 37 -1.66 11.36 13.93
N ALA A 38 -0.95 12.37 14.45
CA ALA A 38 -0.91 13.71 13.85
C ALA A 38 -0.39 13.66 12.41
N TYR A 39 0.72 12.97 12.16
CA TYR A 39 1.30 12.81 10.83
C TYR A 39 0.33 12.13 9.85
N HIS A 40 -0.29 11.03 10.27
CA HIS A 40 -1.18 10.27 9.38
C HIS A 40 -2.53 10.94 9.15
N LEU A 41 -2.94 11.83 10.04
CA LEU A 41 -4.14 12.65 9.86
C LEU A 41 -3.88 13.79 8.88
N ASP A 42 -2.76 14.49 9.07
CA ASP A 42 -2.32 15.58 8.22
C ASP A 42 -0.79 15.75 8.34
N PRO A 43 -0.01 15.34 7.32
CA PRO A 43 1.46 15.47 7.36
C PRO A 43 1.95 16.91 7.55
N ALA A 44 1.15 17.92 7.20
CA ALA A 44 1.52 19.32 7.38
C ALA A 44 1.58 19.74 8.86
N TRP A 45 0.86 19.05 9.76
CA TRP A 45 0.87 19.36 11.19
C TRP A 45 2.20 18.97 11.86
N LEU A 46 2.74 17.81 11.46
CA LEU A 46 3.97 17.30 12.05
C LEU A 46 4.70 16.41 11.02
N PRO A 47 5.47 17.00 10.08
CA PRO A 47 6.02 16.28 8.92
C PRO A 47 6.88 15.07 9.25
N GLY A 48 7.59 15.09 10.38
CA GLY A 48 8.40 13.98 10.88
C GLY A 48 7.67 13.09 11.89
N GLY A 49 6.35 13.28 12.11
CA GLY A 49 5.59 12.59 13.17
C GLY A 49 5.58 11.05 13.04
N PHE A 50 5.77 10.52 11.84
CA PHE A 50 5.91 9.08 11.61
C PHE A 50 7.10 8.45 12.36
N THR A 51 8.14 9.26 12.72
CA THR A 51 9.28 8.80 13.52
C THR A 51 8.93 8.54 14.99
N GLY A 52 7.70 8.80 15.41
CA GLY A 52 7.16 8.25 16.65
C GLY A 52 7.28 6.72 16.73
N VAL A 53 7.30 6.02 15.58
CA VAL A 53 7.58 4.57 15.51
C VAL A 53 9.02 4.28 15.97
N ASP A 54 10.00 5.12 15.62
CA ASP A 54 11.39 4.97 16.04
C ASP A 54 11.52 5.11 17.57
N VAL A 55 10.76 6.04 18.18
CA VAL A 55 10.62 6.18 19.63
C VAL A 55 10.04 4.89 20.23
N PHE A 56 8.99 4.32 19.63
CA PHE A 56 8.42 3.05 20.08
C PHE A 56 9.43 1.90 20.01
N PHE A 57 10.22 1.79 18.97
CA PHE A 57 11.21 0.73 18.81
C PHE A 57 12.27 0.77 19.91
N VAL A 58 12.80 1.96 20.25
CA VAL A 58 13.74 2.11 21.37
C VAL A 58 13.10 1.71 22.70
N ILE A 59 11.88 2.21 22.98
CA ILE A 59 11.13 1.85 24.20
C ILE A 59 10.87 0.35 24.25
N SER A 60 10.49 -0.27 23.13
CA SER A 60 10.22 -1.71 23.04
C SER A 60 11.46 -2.54 23.37
N GLY A 61 12.61 -2.22 22.79
CA GLY A 61 13.87 -2.89 23.11
C GLY A 61 14.22 -2.80 24.59
N PHE A 62 14.08 -1.62 25.18
CA PHE A 62 14.35 -1.38 26.59
C PHE A 62 13.39 -2.14 27.54
N VAL A 63 12.08 -1.98 27.34
CA VAL A 63 11.05 -2.58 28.21
C VAL A 63 11.00 -4.09 28.10
N VAL A 64 11.23 -4.64 26.89
CA VAL A 64 11.23 -6.10 26.68
C VAL A 64 12.40 -6.75 27.38
N SER A 65 13.58 -6.12 27.35
CA SER A 65 14.76 -6.56 28.10
C SER A 65 14.49 -6.63 29.61
N ALA A 66 13.92 -5.55 30.15
CA ALA A 66 13.53 -5.50 31.55
C ALA A 66 12.48 -6.56 31.93
N SER A 67 11.54 -6.86 31.04
CA SER A 67 10.49 -7.85 31.28
C SER A 67 10.98 -9.30 31.25
N LEU A 68 11.98 -9.60 30.43
CA LEU A 68 12.55 -10.95 30.31
C LEU A 68 13.34 -11.34 31.55
N GLN A 69 14.10 -10.41 32.12
CA GLN A 69 14.88 -10.67 33.34
C GLN A 69 14.03 -10.95 34.57
N ARG A 70 12.77 -10.49 34.58
CA ARG A 70 11.80 -10.73 35.67
C ARG A 70 11.07 -12.07 35.56
N LEU A 71 11.39 -12.90 34.58
CA LEU A 71 10.82 -14.23 34.48
C LEU A 71 11.47 -15.15 35.49
N PRO A 72 10.66 -16.01 36.20
CA PRO A 72 11.24 -16.99 37.11
C PRO A 72 12.20 -17.94 36.38
N ALA A 73 13.28 -18.33 37.05
CA ALA A 73 14.26 -19.24 36.50
C ALA A 73 13.65 -20.66 36.37
N ALA A 74 13.08 -20.94 35.22
CA ALA A 74 12.43 -22.23 34.88
C ALA A 74 13.19 -22.98 33.78
N GLY A 75 14.51 -22.82 33.71
CA GLY A 75 15.32 -23.26 32.57
C GLY A 75 15.06 -22.44 31.29
N SER A 76 15.92 -22.56 30.30
CA SER A 76 15.85 -21.74 29.07
C SER A 76 14.52 -21.90 28.32
N TRP A 77 14.01 -23.12 28.18
CA TRP A 77 12.74 -23.40 27.51
C TRP A 77 11.53 -22.84 28.26
N GLY A 78 11.52 -22.89 29.60
CA GLY A 78 10.47 -22.33 30.42
C GLY A 78 10.39 -20.80 30.32
N VAL A 79 11.55 -20.13 30.26
CA VAL A 79 11.65 -18.67 30.04
C VAL A 79 11.10 -18.30 28.67
N PHE A 80 11.46 -19.02 27.61
CA PHE A 80 10.91 -18.77 26.26
C PHE A 80 9.40 -18.93 26.21
N ALA A 81 8.90 -20.06 26.68
CA ALA A 81 7.47 -20.33 26.67
C ALA A 81 6.68 -19.27 27.44
N GLN A 82 7.16 -18.82 28.60
CA GLN A 82 6.54 -17.75 29.38
C GLN A 82 6.61 -16.40 28.65
N PHE A 83 7.71 -16.09 28.01
CA PHE A 83 7.88 -14.86 27.22
C PHE A 83 6.85 -14.80 26.09
N TYR A 84 6.82 -15.83 25.23
CA TYR A 84 5.88 -15.86 24.09
C TYR A 84 4.42 -15.92 24.54
N ALA A 85 4.08 -16.66 25.58
CA ALA A 85 2.73 -16.68 26.14
C ALA A 85 2.27 -15.30 26.65
N ARG A 86 3.18 -14.52 27.28
CA ARG A 86 2.89 -13.13 27.69
C ARG A 86 2.69 -12.20 26.49
N ARG A 87 3.52 -12.35 25.45
CA ARG A 87 3.39 -11.55 24.21
C ARG A 87 2.12 -11.88 23.47
N MET A 88 1.82 -13.17 23.29
CA MET A 88 0.59 -13.64 22.65
C MET A 88 -0.66 -13.02 23.31
N ARG A 89 -0.78 -13.09 24.65
CA ARG A 89 -1.91 -12.49 25.37
C ARG A 89 -1.97 -10.96 25.28
N ARG A 90 -0.83 -10.29 25.09
CA ARG A 90 -0.77 -8.83 25.03
C ARG A 90 -1.09 -8.28 23.66
N ILE A 91 -0.62 -8.94 22.60
CA ILE A 91 -0.60 -8.40 21.22
C ILE A 91 -1.75 -9.00 20.40
N ALA A 92 -1.84 -10.32 20.33
CA ALA A 92 -2.71 -11.02 19.39
C ALA A 92 -4.20 -10.65 19.50
N PRO A 93 -4.85 -10.62 20.67
CA PRO A 93 -6.30 -10.41 20.71
C PRO A 93 -6.75 -9.07 20.10
N ALA A 94 -6.07 -7.97 20.45
CA ALA A 94 -6.42 -6.65 19.94
C ALA A 94 -6.04 -6.49 18.46
N LEU A 95 -4.90 -7.07 18.03
CA LEU A 95 -4.50 -7.11 16.62
C LEU A 95 -5.52 -7.86 15.76
N LEU A 96 -5.89 -9.07 16.16
CA LEU A 96 -6.85 -9.90 15.42
C LEU A 96 -8.24 -9.23 15.33
N ALA A 97 -8.71 -8.63 16.42
CA ALA A 97 -9.96 -7.87 16.41
C ALA A 97 -9.88 -6.68 15.43
N CYS A 98 -8.79 -5.92 15.46
CA CYS A 98 -8.58 -4.82 14.54
C CYS A 98 -8.54 -5.31 13.08
N LEU A 99 -7.76 -6.35 12.76
CA LEU A 99 -7.63 -6.89 11.41
C LEU A 99 -8.98 -7.38 10.85
N LEU A 100 -9.78 -8.10 11.66
CA LEU A 100 -11.09 -8.60 11.22
C LEU A 100 -12.11 -7.48 11.01
N VAL A 101 -12.18 -6.51 11.91
CA VAL A 101 -13.09 -5.35 11.75
C VAL A 101 -12.64 -4.51 10.56
N THR A 102 -11.33 -4.34 10.35
CA THR A 102 -10.79 -3.66 9.18
C THR A 102 -11.17 -4.40 7.90
N ALA A 103 -11.08 -5.72 7.87
CA ALA A 103 -11.47 -6.53 6.70
C ALA A 103 -12.96 -6.36 6.39
N LEU A 104 -13.82 -6.44 7.40
CA LEU A 104 -15.26 -6.25 7.23
C LEU A 104 -15.59 -4.83 6.74
N ALA A 105 -15.05 -3.80 7.40
CA ALA A 105 -15.30 -2.41 7.04
C ALA A 105 -14.74 -2.08 5.64
N SER A 106 -13.54 -2.56 5.31
CA SER A 106 -12.99 -2.41 3.96
C SER A 106 -13.85 -3.13 2.92
N GLY A 107 -14.30 -4.34 3.20
CA GLY A 107 -15.20 -5.08 2.32
C GLY A 107 -16.55 -4.40 2.09
N LEU A 108 -17.07 -3.70 3.11
CA LEU A 108 -18.31 -2.92 2.98
C LEU A 108 -18.15 -1.69 2.07
N PHE A 109 -17.06 -0.92 2.21
CA PHE A 109 -16.94 0.42 1.63
C PHE A 109 -15.88 0.55 0.54
N ILE A 110 -14.87 -0.32 0.50
CA ILE A 110 -13.80 -0.24 -0.49
C ILE A 110 -14.03 -1.31 -1.56
N PRO A 111 -14.24 -0.90 -2.83
CA PRO A 111 -14.43 -1.88 -3.90
C PRO A 111 -13.16 -2.69 -4.12
N ASP A 112 -13.34 -4.00 -4.43
CA ASP A 112 -12.24 -4.82 -4.88
C ASP A 112 -11.82 -4.34 -6.27
N SER A 113 -10.56 -3.97 -6.42
CA SER A 113 -9.99 -3.54 -7.69
C SER A 113 -8.68 -4.30 -7.93
N TRP A 114 -8.20 -4.29 -9.17
CA TRP A 114 -6.89 -4.86 -9.50
C TRP A 114 -5.76 -4.23 -8.66
N LEU A 115 -5.96 -3.02 -8.12
CA LEU A 115 -5.08 -2.34 -7.16
C LEU A 115 -5.20 -2.90 -5.73
N SER A 116 -6.30 -3.56 -5.41
CA SER A 116 -6.56 -4.09 -4.06
C SER A 116 -5.80 -5.37 -3.73
N GLN A 117 -5.16 -6.01 -4.71
CA GLN A 117 -4.38 -7.24 -4.48
C GLN A 117 -3.27 -7.04 -3.45
N THR A 118 -2.56 -5.90 -3.50
CA THR A 118 -1.53 -5.55 -2.50
C THR A 118 -2.14 -5.40 -1.12
N SER A 119 -3.29 -4.73 -0.98
CA SER A 119 -3.98 -4.57 0.30
C SER A 119 -4.41 -5.92 0.89
N ALA A 120 -5.01 -6.79 0.07
CA ALA A 120 -5.41 -8.14 0.49
C ALA A 120 -4.20 -9.00 0.89
N LYS A 121 -3.08 -8.91 0.16
CA LYS A 121 -1.84 -9.60 0.49
C LYS A 121 -1.22 -9.07 1.78
N THR A 122 -1.19 -7.74 1.97
CA THR A 122 -0.72 -7.09 3.20
C THR A 122 -1.55 -7.54 4.39
N GLY A 123 -2.89 -7.53 4.27
CA GLY A 123 -3.81 -7.97 5.31
C GLY A 123 -3.59 -9.43 5.71
N ARG A 124 -3.47 -10.36 4.74
CA ARG A 124 -3.17 -11.77 5.01
C ARG A 124 -1.84 -11.96 5.74
N MET A 125 -0.80 -11.25 5.31
CA MET A 125 0.54 -11.35 5.91
C MET A 125 0.63 -10.66 7.27
N ALA A 126 -0.28 -9.72 7.59
CA ALA A 126 -0.34 -9.09 8.91
C ALA A 126 -0.66 -10.08 10.03
N PHE A 127 -1.43 -11.16 9.78
CA PHE A 127 -1.72 -12.20 10.75
C PHE A 127 -0.50 -12.97 11.22
N VAL A 128 0.55 -13.03 10.40
CA VAL A 128 1.79 -13.76 10.67
C VAL A 128 3.02 -12.84 10.83
N GLY A 129 2.79 -11.53 11.00
CA GLY A 129 3.85 -10.54 11.23
C GLY A 129 4.78 -10.31 10.02
N LEU A 130 4.29 -10.52 8.79
CA LEU A 130 5.08 -10.40 7.54
C LEU A 130 4.57 -9.31 6.59
N SER A 131 3.67 -8.43 7.04
CA SER A 131 3.13 -7.34 6.21
C SER A 131 4.21 -6.36 5.72
N ASN A 132 5.25 -6.14 6.50
CA ASN A 132 6.39 -5.30 6.15
C ASN A 132 7.15 -5.79 4.91
N TRP A 133 7.25 -7.11 4.71
CA TRP A 133 7.88 -7.70 3.52
C TRP A 133 7.05 -7.47 2.25
N VAL A 134 5.71 -7.53 2.39
CA VAL A 134 4.83 -7.23 1.26
C VAL A 134 4.97 -5.78 0.84
N LEU A 135 4.99 -4.86 1.81
CA LEU A 135 5.11 -3.42 1.53
C LEU A 135 6.48 -3.08 0.95
N ALA A 136 7.56 -3.69 1.43
CA ALA A 136 8.89 -3.53 0.85
C ALA A 136 8.95 -4.01 -0.62
N ALA A 137 8.33 -5.15 -0.92
CA ALA A 137 8.34 -5.71 -2.28
C ALA A 137 7.43 -4.98 -3.28
N THR A 138 6.49 -4.15 -2.81
CA THR A 138 5.49 -3.47 -3.68
C THR A 138 5.71 -1.96 -3.78
N GLY A 139 6.76 -1.43 -3.17
CA GLY A 139 7.06 0.01 -3.12
C GLY A 139 7.30 0.67 -4.49
N SER A 140 7.63 -0.13 -5.52
CA SER A 140 7.90 0.32 -6.89
C SER A 140 6.80 -0.02 -7.89
N ASP A 141 5.74 -0.72 -7.50
CA ASP A 141 4.67 -1.08 -8.42
C ASP A 141 3.79 0.14 -8.73
N TYR A 142 3.85 0.62 -9.99
CA TYR A 142 3.03 1.72 -10.50
C TYR A 142 1.52 1.53 -10.29
N PHE A 143 1.07 0.27 -10.22
CA PHE A 143 -0.33 -0.09 -10.01
C PHE A 143 -0.67 -0.40 -8.55
N SER A 144 0.30 -0.34 -7.64
CA SER A 144 0.05 -0.46 -6.21
C SER A 144 -0.70 0.79 -5.72
N PRO A 145 -1.80 0.64 -4.96
CA PRO A 145 -2.39 1.80 -4.30
C PRO A 145 -1.30 2.44 -3.45
N LYS A 146 -1.24 3.76 -3.44
CA LYS A 146 -0.34 4.47 -2.53
C LYS A 146 -0.54 3.88 -1.13
N ALA A 147 0.56 3.67 -0.40
CA ALA A 147 0.53 3.03 0.91
C ALA A 147 -0.52 3.64 1.86
N GLU A 148 -0.84 4.92 1.68
CA GLU A 148 -1.87 5.66 2.44
C GLU A 148 -3.32 5.21 2.20
N PHE A 149 -3.59 4.43 1.15
CA PHE A 149 -4.91 3.85 0.84
C PHE A 149 -5.01 2.36 1.17
N ASN A 150 -3.93 1.74 1.62
CA ASN A 150 -3.94 0.35 2.07
C ASN A 150 -4.31 0.30 3.58
N PRO A 151 -5.46 -0.28 3.97
CA PRO A 151 -5.95 -0.25 5.35
C PRO A 151 -5.06 -1.03 6.34
N TYR A 152 -4.10 -1.80 5.85
CA TYR A 152 -3.20 -2.61 6.67
C TYR A 152 -1.77 -2.08 6.73
N THR A 153 -1.43 -0.96 6.08
CA THR A 153 -0.05 -0.45 6.01
C THR A 153 0.60 -0.33 7.38
N HIS A 154 -0.09 0.23 8.38
CA HIS A 154 0.47 0.45 9.74
C HIS A 154 0.97 -0.83 10.42
N THR A 155 0.54 -2.02 9.97
CA THR A 155 0.98 -3.30 10.55
C THR A 155 2.45 -3.64 10.23
N TRP A 156 3.10 -2.87 9.35
CA TRP A 156 4.52 -3.08 9.03
C TRP A 156 5.43 -2.98 10.26
N SER A 157 5.22 -1.99 11.12
CA SER A 157 6.05 -1.79 12.30
C SER A 157 5.82 -2.88 13.35
N LEU A 158 4.58 -3.39 13.46
CA LEU A 158 4.28 -4.55 14.30
C LEU A 158 4.97 -5.80 13.76
N GLY A 159 5.02 -5.98 12.43
CA GLY A 159 5.80 -7.05 11.80
C GLY A 159 7.28 -6.99 12.17
N VAL A 160 7.88 -5.80 12.13
CA VAL A 160 9.26 -5.58 12.59
C VAL A 160 9.43 -5.94 14.07
N GLU A 161 8.51 -5.52 14.94
CA GLU A 161 8.56 -5.85 16.37
C GLU A 161 8.37 -7.36 16.63
N GLU A 162 7.45 -8.02 15.95
CA GLU A 162 7.19 -9.46 16.12
C GLU A 162 8.39 -10.30 15.65
N GLN A 163 9.02 -9.95 14.53
CA GLN A 163 10.25 -10.57 14.05
C GLN A 163 11.41 -10.35 15.03
N PHE A 164 11.52 -9.14 15.59
CA PHE A 164 12.48 -8.87 16.66
C PHE A 164 12.19 -9.73 17.89
N TYR A 165 10.94 -9.85 18.36
CA TYR A 165 10.58 -10.66 19.52
C TYR A 165 10.84 -12.15 19.30
N LEU A 166 10.79 -12.62 18.05
CA LEU A 166 11.15 -14.01 17.74
C LEU A 166 12.63 -14.28 17.98
N LEU A 167 13.51 -13.35 17.61
CA LEU A 167 14.96 -13.48 17.75
C LEU A 167 15.49 -13.04 19.12
N PHE A 168 14.80 -12.12 19.77
CA PHE A 168 15.27 -11.44 20.96
C PHE A 168 15.63 -12.34 22.15
N PRO A 169 14.82 -13.36 22.53
CA PRO A 169 15.20 -14.25 23.63
C PRO A 169 16.50 -15.01 23.36
N LEU A 170 16.81 -15.33 22.10
CA LEU A 170 18.07 -15.98 21.71
C LEU A 170 19.28 -15.08 21.97
N LEU A 171 19.14 -13.78 21.65
CA LEU A 171 20.20 -12.79 21.89
C LEU A 171 20.49 -12.56 23.37
N LEU A 172 19.50 -12.79 24.25
CA LEU A 172 19.64 -12.62 25.71
C LEU A 172 19.85 -13.93 26.48
N LEU A 173 19.90 -15.09 25.82
CA LEU A 173 20.17 -16.38 26.48
C LEU A 173 21.43 -16.36 27.33
N SER A 174 22.49 -15.80 26.80
CA SER A 174 23.78 -15.70 27.49
C SER A 174 23.76 -14.67 28.62
N TRP A 175 22.91 -13.65 28.56
CA TRP A 175 22.79 -12.63 29.61
C TRP A 175 22.44 -13.21 30.97
N ASN A 176 21.48 -14.12 31.02
CA ASN A 176 21.01 -14.76 32.25
C ASN A 176 22.04 -15.71 32.89
N ARG A 177 23.10 -16.10 32.16
CA ARG A 177 24.20 -16.94 32.68
C ARG A 177 25.20 -16.14 33.52
N GLY A 178 25.09 -14.79 33.57
CA GLY A 178 26.04 -13.95 34.32
C GLY A 178 27.44 -13.89 33.71
N GLY A 179 28.36 -13.22 34.38
CA GLY A 179 29.79 -13.20 34.02
C GLY A 179 30.07 -12.96 32.53
N ARG A 180 30.85 -13.87 31.91
CA ARG A 180 31.19 -13.85 30.48
C ARG A 180 29.94 -13.88 29.58
N GLY A 181 28.83 -14.47 30.02
CA GLY A 181 27.58 -14.53 29.28
C GLY A 181 26.98 -13.16 29.03
N ARG A 182 27.11 -12.23 29.99
CA ARG A 182 26.63 -10.83 29.79
C ARG A 182 27.44 -10.10 28.73
N VAL A 183 28.76 -10.32 28.68
CA VAL A 183 29.64 -9.74 27.66
C VAL A 183 29.28 -10.28 26.27
N TRP A 184 29.07 -11.59 26.13
CA TRP A 184 28.63 -12.18 24.85
C TRP A 184 27.29 -11.65 24.37
N SER A 185 26.30 -11.53 25.26
CA SER A 185 25.00 -10.92 24.90
C SER A 185 25.14 -9.49 24.42
N LEU A 186 25.93 -8.68 25.12
CA LEU A 186 26.18 -7.28 24.74
C LEU A 186 26.85 -7.19 23.36
N LEU A 187 27.90 -8.02 23.13
CA LEU A 187 28.60 -8.05 21.84
C LEU A 187 27.66 -8.47 20.70
N LEU A 188 26.85 -9.52 20.88
CA LEU A 188 25.89 -9.99 19.86
C LEU A 188 24.88 -8.92 19.51
N VAL A 189 24.29 -8.24 20.51
CA VAL A 189 23.31 -7.18 20.24
C VAL A 189 23.99 -5.97 19.60
N ALA A 190 25.20 -5.61 20.03
CA ALA A 190 25.95 -4.50 19.44
C ALA A 190 26.32 -4.79 17.99
N LEU A 191 26.83 -5.98 17.68
CA LEU A 191 27.17 -6.39 16.31
C LEU A 191 25.93 -6.44 15.41
N ALA A 192 24.82 -7.02 15.88
CA ALA A 192 23.56 -7.05 15.13
C ALA A 192 23.03 -5.63 14.87
N SER A 193 23.11 -4.73 15.87
CA SER A 193 22.71 -3.34 15.72
C SER A 193 23.61 -2.58 14.77
N ALA A 194 24.93 -2.76 14.85
CA ALA A 194 25.90 -2.14 13.95
C ALA A 194 25.71 -2.64 12.50
N GLY A 195 25.51 -3.94 12.31
CA GLY A 195 25.21 -4.54 10.99
C GLY A 195 23.90 -3.99 10.39
N SER A 196 22.87 -3.86 11.21
CA SER A 196 21.57 -3.27 10.80
C SER A 196 21.73 -1.80 10.40
N LEU A 197 22.48 -1.01 11.17
CA LEU A 197 22.77 0.39 10.88
C LEU A 197 23.60 0.51 9.58
N ALA A 198 24.63 -0.32 9.43
CA ALA A 198 25.43 -0.37 8.21
C ALA A 198 24.58 -0.71 6.97
N TYR A 199 23.67 -1.67 7.09
CA TYR A 199 22.72 -2.00 6.03
C TYR A 199 21.81 -0.81 5.68
N ALA A 200 21.26 -0.12 6.68
CA ALA A 200 20.45 1.09 6.46
C ALA A 200 21.24 2.20 5.75
N LEU A 201 22.51 2.41 6.14
CA LEU A 201 23.43 3.37 5.51
C LEU A 201 23.71 3.03 4.03
N LEU A 202 23.99 1.77 3.74
CA LEU A 202 24.30 1.31 2.38
C LEU A 202 23.09 1.48 1.45
N ARG A 203 21.89 1.12 1.92
CA ARG A 203 20.64 1.27 1.15
C ARG A 203 20.29 2.75 0.91
N SER A 204 20.60 3.64 1.84
CA SER A 204 20.37 5.09 1.70
C SER A 204 21.29 5.76 0.68
N ARG A 205 22.51 5.22 0.45
CA ARG A 205 23.51 5.77 -0.48
C ARG A 205 23.30 5.32 -1.94
N GLY A 206 22.66 4.19 -2.14
CA GLY A 206 22.62 3.51 -3.44
C GLY A 206 21.69 4.12 -4.49
N GLY A 207 21.06 5.28 -4.27
CA GLY A 207 20.14 5.91 -5.26
C GLY A 207 18.96 5.02 -5.69
N GLY A 208 18.95 3.76 -5.26
CA GLY A 208 17.87 2.82 -5.45
C GLY A 208 16.80 3.07 -4.39
N GLU A 209 15.60 2.77 -4.73
CA GLU A 209 14.36 2.94 -3.99
C GLU A 209 14.55 2.84 -2.46
N ALA A 210 14.74 3.99 -1.81
CA ALA A 210 14.86 4.12 -0.35
C ALA A 210 13.62 3.55 0.39
N GLY A 211 12.53 3.29 -0.35
CA GLY A 211 11.29 2.74 0.15
C GLY A 211 11.43 1.35 0.77
N ASP A 212 12.27 0.48 0.22
CA ASP A 212 12.42 -0.90 0.72
C ASP A 212 13.01 -0.94 2.13
N ALA A 213 14.05 -0.14 2.39
CA ALA A 213 14.72 -0.08 3.68
C ALA A 213 13.80 0.44 4.80
N PHE A 214 12.80 1.24 4.46
CA PHE A 214 11.84 1.78 5.41
C PHE A 214 11.08 0.69 6.16
N TYR A 215 10.71 -0.39 5.48
CA TYR A 215 9.87 -1.47 6.01
C TYR A 215 10.64 -2.66 6.57
N LEU A 216 11.91 -2.86 6.20
CA LEU A 216 12.65 -4.09 6.50
C LEU A 216 13.20 -4.11 7.94
N THR A 217 13.00 -5.23 8.63
CA THR A 217 13.55 -5.47 9.98
C THR A 217 15.08 -5.37 10.00
N THR A 218 15.74 -5.81 8.93
CA THR A 218 17.20 -5.71 8.79
C THR A 218 17.70 -4.27 8.81
N ALA A 219 16.92 -3.32 8.31
CA ALA A 219 17.27 -1.88 8.33
C ALA A 219 16.81 -1.17 9.61
N ARG A 220 15.91 -1.79 10.42
CA ARG A 220 15.29 -1.18 11.60
C ARG A 220 15.76 -1.78 12.93
N PHE A 221 16.42 -2.94 12.91
CA PHE A 221 16.84 -3.66 14.12
C PHE A 221 17.69 -2.79 15.05
N TRP A 222 18.56 -1.92 14.53
CA TRP A 222 19.43 -1.05 15.33
C TRP A 222 18.65 -0.14 16.29
N GLN A 223 17.44 0.24 15.97
CA GLN A 223 16.57 1.08 16.81
C GLN A 223 16.08 0.30 18.04
N LEU A 224 15.61 -0.93 17.85
CA LEU A 224 15.23 -1.84 18.93
C LEU A 224 16.46 -2.27 19.73
N GLY A 225 17.54 -2.63 19.03
CA GLY A 225 18.81 -3.06 19.61
C GLY A 225 19.45 -1.99 20.49
N SER A 226 19.34 -0.70 20.11
CA SER A 226 19.84 0.42 20.94
C SER A 226 19.11 0.51 22.28
N GLY A 227 17.80 0.25 22.31
CA GLY A 227 17.03 0.14 23.56
C GLY A 227 17.49 -1.03 24.44
N VAL A 228 17.82 -2.17 23.83
CA VAL A 228 18.39 -3.35 24.53
C VAL A 228 19.76 -3.01 25.12
N LEU A 229 20.64 -2.38 24.32
CA LEU A 229 21.99 -1.99 24.77
C LEU A 229 21.93 -0.99 25.93
N LEU A 230 21.00 -0.02 25.89
CA LEU A 230 20.79 0.88 26.99
C LEU A 230 20.38 0.14 28.27
N TYR A 231 19.44 -0.80 28.16
CA TYR A 231 19.05 -1.63 29.30
C TYR A 231 20.24 -2.40 29.88
N GLN A 232 21.04 -3.06 29.02
CA GLN A 232 22.21 -3.82 29.42
C GLN A 232 23.26 -2.94 30.12
N ALA A 233 23.51 -1.73 29.59
CA ALA A 233 24.44 -0.77 30.19
C ALA A 233 23.98 -0.32 31.59
N LEU A 234 22.69 0.00 31.76
CA LEU A 234 22.13 0.39 33.05
C LEU A 234 22.14 -0.78 34.06
N ALA A 235 21.89 -2.00 33.61
CA ALA A 235 21.95 -3.20 34.46
C ALA A 235 23.40 -3.52 34.91
N LEU A 236 24.39 -3.40 34.03
CA LEU A 236 25.81 -3.57 34.37
C LEU A 236 26.32 -2.52 35.34
N SER A 237 25.81 -1.29 35.22
CA SER A 237 26.20 -0.20 36.16
C SER A 237 25.46 -0.23 37.51
N GLY A 238 24.61 -1.27 37.75
CA GLY A 238 23.81 -1.38 38.97
C GLY A 238 22.70 -0.32 39.13
N ARG A 239 22.51 0.51 38.12
CA ARG A 239 21.48 1.57 38.14
C ARG A 239 20.06 1.09 37.92
N PHE A 240 19.90 -0.11 37.40
CA PHE A 240 18.56 -0.66 37.06
C PHE A 240 17.82 -1.24 38.27
N ASP A 241 18.52 -1.84 39.24
CA ASP A 241 17.92 -2.55 40.38
C ASP A 241 17.62 -1.67 41.58
N GLY A 242 17.64 -0.36 41.43
CA GLY A 242 17.24 0.57 42.48
C GLY A 242 18.27 0.79 43.58
N GLY A 243 19.48 0.23 43.44
CA GLY A 243 20.62 0.46 44.35
C GLY A 243 21.36 1.77 44.15
N ALA A 244 20.72 2.76 43.54
CA ALA A 244 21.34 4.04 43.35
C ALA A 244 21.43 4.76 44.70
N ALA A 245 22.65 4.87 45.24
CA ALA A 245 22.97 5.90 46.23
C ALA A 245 22.45 7.26 45.71
N PRO A 246 21.87 8.10 46.58
CA PRO A 246 21.40 9.42 46.17
C PRO A 246 22.54 10.14 45.48
N ALA A 247 22.39 10.49 44.21
CA ALA A 247 23.39 11.26 43.49
C ALA A 247 23.65 12.55 44.23
N PRO A 248 24.92 12.92 44.45
CA PRO A 248 25.26 14.16 45.19
C PRO A 248 24.53 15.35 44.56
N ARG A 249 24.00 16.24 45.39
CA ARG A 249 23.23 17.43 44.97
C ARG A 249 23.96 18.29 43.93
N ALA A 250 25.27 18.24 43.86
CA ALA A 250 26.12 18.94 42.88
C ALA A 250 26.05 18.39 41.46
N ALA A 251 25.63 17.11 41.24
CA ALA A 251 25.50 16.50 39.91
C ALA A 251 24.23 16.95 39.15
N TRP A 252 23.45 17.85 39.69
CA TRP A 252 22.15 18.29 39.14
C TRP A 252 22.24 19.27 37.97
N ASN A 253 23.29 20.10 37.92
CA ASN A 253 23.36 21.23 36.99
C ASN A 253 23.51 20.81 35.52
N TRP A 254 24.15 19.69 35.20
CA TRP A 254 24.33 19.21 33.81
C TRP A 254 23.22 18.29 33.31
N ARG A 255 22.41 17.70 34.20
CA ARG A 255 21.29 16.82 33.77
C ARG A 255 20.17 17.58 33.10
N SER A 256 19.83 18.77 33.56
CA SER A 256 18.75 19.56 32.96
C SER A 256 19.01 19.94 31.50
N PRO A 257 20.19 20.47 31.11
CA PRO A 257 20.48 20.75 29.71
C PRO A 257 20.54 19.50 28.84
N LEU A 258 21.04 18.37 29.35
CA LEU A 258 21.04 17.12 28.61
C LEU A 258 19.62 16.54 28.41
N LEU A 259 18.72 16.68 29.38
CA LEU A 259 17.30 16.33 29.22
C LEU A 259 16.60 17.23 28.19
N ALA A 260 16.91 18.54 28.21
CA ALA A 260 16.39 19.47 27.22
C ALA A 260 16.92 19.14 25.82
N LEU A 261 18.21 18.82 25.69
CA LEU A 261 18.81 18.38 24.44
C LEU A 261 18.14 17.08 23.94
N ALA A 262 17.99 16.09 24.82
CA ALA A 262 17.34 14.81 24.44
C ALA A 262 15.89 15.01 23.99
N LEU A 263 15.13 15.87 24.68
CA LEU A 263 13.76 16.23 24.25
C LEU A 263 13.79 17.02 22.94
N GLY A 264 14.75 17.94 22.78
CA GLY A 264 14.96 18.70 21.55
C GLY A 264 15.29 17.82 20.36
N LEU A 265 16.10 16.75 20.54
CA LEU A 265 16.40 15.79 19.49
C LEU A 265 15.15 15.01 19.05
N VAL A 266 14.31 14.56 20.01
CA VAL A 266 13.02 13.95 19.67
C VAL A 266 12.16 14.94 18.90
N GLY A 267 11.98 16.17 19.41
CA GLY A 267 11.20 17.21 18.76
C GLY A 267 11.71 17.55 17.35
N PHE A 268 13.02 17.64 17.16
CA PHE A 268 13.66 17.87 15.87
C PHE A 268 13.36 16.75 14.88
N GLY A 269 13.47 15.49 15.30
CA GLY A 269 13.10 14.34 14.47
C GLY A 269 11.62 14.38 14.08
N LEU A 270 10.72 14.65 15.03
CA LEU A 270 9.27 14.75 14.77
C LEU A 270 8.91 15.91 13.82
N TRP A 271 9.72 16.96 13.78
CA TRP A 271 9.46 18.12 12.91
C TRP A 271 10.13 18.01 11.54
N ARG A 272 11.36 17.47 11.46
CA ARG A 272 12.21 17.58 10.26
C ARG A 272 12.35 16.31 9.44
N ALA A 273 12.09 15.15 10.02
CA ALA A 273 12.27 13.87 9.33
C ALA A 273 11.37 13.72 8.09
N ARG A 274 11.90 13.05 7.07
CA ARG A 274 11.23 12.78 5.79
C ARG A 274 11.16 11.26 5.55
N PRO A 275 10.05 10.73 5.03
CA PRO A 275 9.91 9.30 4.75
C PRO A 275 11.04 8.71 3.90
N GLY A 276 11.45 9.41 2.83
CA GLY A 276 12.55 8.99 1.95
C GLY A 276 13.95 8.99 2.58
N HIS A 277 14.12 9.63 3.77
CA HIS A 277 15.38 9.66 4.51
C HIS A 277 15.32 8.80 5.78
N SER A 278 14.36 7.93 5.92
CA SER A 278 14.19 7.03 7.07
C SER A 278 14.44 5.58 6.62
N PRO A 279 15.10 4.74 7.43
CA PRO A 279 15.54 4.92 8.82
C PRO A 279 16.84 5.71 9.02
N TRP A 280 17.56 6.06 7.98
CA TRP A 280 18.80 6.82 8.02
C TRP A 280 18.77 7.93 6.96
N PRO A 281 19.23 9.16 7.27
CA PRO A 281 19.77 9.64 8.56
C PRO A 281 18.69 10.09 9.57
N ASP A 282 17.45 10.34 9.15
CA ASP A 282 16.46 11.09 9.92
C ASP A 282 15.97 10.34 11.18
N GLY A 283 15.99 8.99 11.17
CA GLY A 283 15.67 8.18 12.36
C GLY A 283 16.68 8.28 13.50
N LEU A 284 17.89 8.84 13.25
CA LEU A 284 18.91 8.99 14.28
C LEU A 284 18.47 9.93 15.40
N TRP A 285 17.81 11.03 15.08
CA TRP A 285 17.43 12.08 16.02
C TRP A 285 16.45 11.58 17.08
N PRO A 286 15.29 10.98 16.74
CA PRO A 286 14.36 10.46 17.74
C PRO A 286 14.94 9.28 18.52
N VAL A 287 15.81 8.46 17.93
CA VAL A 287 16.48 7.36 18.64
C VAL A 287 17.42 7.89 19.71
N LEU A 288 18.36 8.80 19.37
CA LEU A 288 19.29 9.38 20.34
C LEU A 288 18.56 10.15 21.43
N GLY A 289 17.55 10.94 21.06
CA GLY A 289 16.72 11.66 22.02
C GLY A 289 16.00 10.72 22.98
N THR A 290 15.41 9.63 22.49
CA THR A 290 14.72 8.65 23.33
C THR A 290 15.66 7.90 24.26
N LEU A 291 16.84 7.49 23.77
CA LEU A 291 17.89 6.90 24.60
C LEU A 291 18.33 7.84 25.71
N GLY A 292 18.56 9.11 25.38
CA GLY A 292 18.90 10.17 26.36
C GLY A 292 17.81 10.33 27.41
N LEU A 293 16.55 10.43 27.01
CA LEU A 293 15.42 10.53 27.96
C LEU A 293 15.31 9.31 28.86
N LEU A 294 15.39 8.10 28.32
CA LEU A 294 15.34 6.86 29.12
C LEU A 294 16.51 6.78 30.11
N ALA A 295 17.74 7.08 29.66
CA ALA A 295 18.94 7.01 30.49
C ALA A 295 18.94 8.05 31.61
N LEU A 296 18.50 9.29 31.33
CA LEU A 296 18.54 10.40 32.26
C LEU A 296 17.34 10.45 33.23
N LEU A 297 16.16 9.96 32.81
CA LEU A 297 14.96 9.90 33.66
C LEU A 297 14.95 8.66 34.55
N HIS A 298 15.68 7.60 34.21
CA HIS A 298 15.77 6.42 35.03
C HIS A 298 16.55 6.68 36.33
N GLY A 299 15.97 6.32 37.48
CA GLY A 299 16.56 6.59 38.78
C GLY A 299 16.64 8.09 39.18
N ALA A 300 16.23 9.01 38.30
CA ALA A 300 16.27 10.45 38.61
C ALA A 300 15.10 10.90 39.51
N PRO A 301 15.31 11.94 40.34
CA PRO A 301 14.21 12.56 41.06
C PRO A 301 13.20 13.22 40.10
N ALA A 302 12.03 13.60 40.63
CA ALA A 302 10.92 14.13 39.85
C ALA A 302 11.12 15.59 39.39
N GLY A 303 11.99 15.81 38.39
CA GLY A 303 12.10 17.06 37.65
C GLY A 303 10.85 17.36 36.81
N TRP A 304 10.78 18.55 36.21
CA TRP A 304 9.58 19.00 35.48
C TRP A 304 9.22 18.09 34.27
N ILE A 305 10.22 17.65 33.49
CA ILE A 305 10.00 16.73 32.35
C ILE A 305 9.41 15.38 32.82
N LYS A 306 10.02 14.82 33.90
CA LYS A 306 9.52 13.55 34.47
C LYS A 306 8.09 13.70 35.01
N ARG A 307 7.78 14.83 35.66
CA ARG A 307 6.43 15.14 36.14
C ARG A 307 5.44 15.30 34.99
N ALA A 308 5.81 16.04 33.94
CA ALA A 308 4.97 16.22 32.76
C ALA A 308 4.64 14.87 32.08
N LEU A 309 5.65 14.03 31.82
CA LEU A 309 5.46 12.70 31.24
C LEU A 309 4.71 11.72 32.17
N SER A 310 4.68 11.98 33.48
CA SER A 310 3.98 11.16 34.47
C SER A 310 2.62 11.72 34.87
N GLN A 311 2.11 12.75 34.20
CA GLN A 311 0.76 13.27 34.44
C GLN A 311 -0.29 12.20 34.12
N ARG A 312 -1.35 12.15 34.94
CA ARG A 312 -2.41 11.12 34.83
C ARG A 312 -3.03 11.02 33.45
N ALA A 313 -3.30 12.14 32.80
CA ALA A 313 -3.88 12.17 31.44
C ALA A 313 -2.88 11.62 30.40
N VAL A 314 -1.62 12.03 30.45
CA VAL A 314 -0.57 11.58 29.52
C VAL A 314 -0.31 10.09 29.69
N VAL A 315 -0.22 9.59 30.92
CA VAL A 315 -0.07 8.17 31.22
C VAL A 315 -1.29 7.36 30.77
N ALA A 316 -2.51 7.91 30.88
CA ALA A 316 -3.71 7.23 30.39
C ALA A 316 -3.65 7.01 28.86
N ILE A 317 -3.23 8.02 28.10
CA ILE A 317 -3.01 7.89 26.65
C ILE A 317 -1.93 6.85 26.35
N GLY A 318 -0.80 6.88 27.07
CA GLY A 318 0.27 5.90 26.88
C GLY A 318 -0.13 4.46 27.16
N ARG A 319 -1.02 4.24 28.13
CA ARG A 319 -1.59 2.90 28.43
C ARG A 319 -2.45 2.36 27.28
N VAL A 320 -3.18 3.23 26.60
CA VAL A 320 -4.05 2.90 25.47
C VAL A 320 -3.30 2.98 24.13
N SER A 321 -2.00 3.38 24.13
CA SER A 321 -1.24 3.68 22.93
C SER A 321 -1.20 2.56 21.89
N TYR A 322 -1.19 1.30 22.32
CA TYR A 322 -1.23 0.15 21.42
C TYR A 322 -2.57 0.08 20.65
N SER A 323 -3.69 0.17 21.37
CA SER A 323 -5.00 0.21 20.72
C SER A 323 -5.18 1.47 19.85
N LEU A 324 -4.67 2.65 20.28
CA LEU A 324 -4.66 3.86 19.45
C LEU A 324 -3.87 3.66 18.15
N TYR A 325 -2.69 3.04 18.24
CA TYR A 325 -1.87 2.71 17.08
C TYR A 325 -2.57 1.73 16.13
N LEU A 326 -3.28 0.74 16.64
CA LEU A 326 -4.01 -0.22 15.82
C LEU A 326 -5.17 0.43 15.04
N TRP A 327 -5.98 1.27 15.71
CA TRP A 327 -7.23 1.76 15.13
C TRP A 327 -7.10 3.05 14.31
N HIS A 328 -6.06 3.89 14.53
CA HIS A 328 -5.97 5.16 13.80
C HIS A 328 -5.88 4.98 12.30
N TRP A 329 -5.06 4.05 11.84
CA TRP A 329 -4.78 3.88 10.43
C TRP A 329 -5.99 3.37 9.63
N PRO A 330 -6.63 2.24 9.99
CA PRO A 330 -7.82 1.77 9.27
C PRO A 330 -8.94 2.81 9.21
N VAL A 331 -9.15 3.55 10.31
CA VAL A 331 -10.15 4.63 10.33
C VAL A 331 -9.79 5.72 9.34
N PHE A 332 -8.55 6.21 9.33
CA PHE A 332 -8.12 7.24 8.39
C PHE A 332 -8.21 6.78 6.94
N VAL A 333 -7.83 5.54 6.66
CA VAL A 333 -7.96 4.96 5.32
C VAL A 333 -9.42 4.87 4.89
N LEU A 334 -10.32 4.42 5.76
CA LEU A 334 -11.75 4.38 5.44
C LEU A 334 -12.32 5.76 5.16
N PHE A 335 -11.91 6.79 5.92
CA PHE A 335 -12.31 8.17 5.65
C PHE A 335 -11.76 8.66 4.30
N ARG A 336 -10.48 8.42 3.99
CA ARG A 336 -9.91 8.76 2.67
C ARG A 336 -10.65 8.09 1.52
N TRP A 337 -11.07 6.85 1.70
CA TRP A 337 -11.84 6.12 0.70
C TRP A 337 -13.28 6.62 0.55
N THR A 338 -13.90 7.10 1.61
CA THR A 338 -15.31 7.50 1.65
C THR A 338 -15.47 9.02 1.58
N VAL A 339 -15.63 9.68 2.71
CA VAL A 339 -15.95 11.10 2.79
C VAL A 339 -14.77 12.07 2.59
N GLY A 340 -13.54 11.53 2.61
CA GLY A 340 -12.31 12.33 2.59
C GLY A 340 -11.84 12.73 4.00
N LEU A 341 -10.60 13.23 4.08
CA LEU A 341 -9.98 13.75 5.32
C LEU A 341 -9.55 15.21 5.20
N GLU A 342 -9.99 15.90 4.15
CA GLU A 342 -9.58 17.28 3.87
C GLU A 342 -10.26 18.29 4.83
N SER A 343 -11.51 18.06 5.19
CA SER A 343 -12.28 18.97 6.04
C SER A 343 -11.95 18.80 7.52
N ALA A 344 -11.99 19.90 8.28
CA ALA A 344 -11.79 19.89 9.73
C ALA A 344 -12.81 19.01 10.46
N LEU A 345 -14.06 18.97 9.99
CA LEU A 345 -15.11 18.12 10.55
C LEU A 345 -14.79 16.63 10.35
N ALA A 346 -14.36 16.24 9.14
CA ALA A 346 -13.98 14.85 8.88
C ALA A 346 -12.78 14.41 9.74
N LYS A 347 -11.76 15.28 9.89
CA LYS A 347 -10.62 15.04 10.77
C LYS A 347 -11.06 14.87 12.23
N ALA A 348 -11.94 15.73 12.73
CA ALA A 348 -12.48 15.63 14.09
C ALA A 348 -13.28 14.34 14.32
N LEU A 349 -14.18 13.99 13.39
CA LEU A 349 -14.98 12.74 13.46
C LEU A 349 -14.09 11.50 13.40
N ALA A 350 -13.08 11.51 12.54
CA ALA A 350 -12.10 10.42 12.46
C ALA A 350 -11.33 10.24 13.78
N LEU A 351 -10.87 11.33 14.40
CA LEU A 351 -10.19 11.29 15.70
C LEU A 351 -11.10 10.78 16.82
N LEU A 352 -12.35 11.23 16.85
CA LEU A 352 -13.34 10.75 17.83
C LEU A 352 -13.60 9.25 17.67
N LEU A 353 -13.75 8.78 16.43
CA LEU A 353 -13.94 7.36 16.14
C LEU A 353 -12.71 6.53 16.52
N VAL A 354 -11.49 7.02 16.22
CA VAL A 354 -10.22 6.39 16.66
C VAL A 354 -10.18 6.27 18.18
N ALA A 355 -10.49 7.35 18.90
CA ALA A 355 -10.50 7.34 20.35
C ALA A 355 -11.54 6.34 20.93
N ALA A 356 -12.75 6.35 20.39
CA ALA A 356 -13.81 5.44 20.80
C ALA A 356 -13.43 3.97 20.59
N LEU A 357 -12.96 3.60 19.38
CA LEU A 357 -12.53 2.25 19.05
C LEU A 357 -11.32 1.80 19.85
N ALA A 358 -10.33 2.69 20.06
CA ALA A 358 -9.16 2.39 20.86
C ALA A 358 -9.50 2.15 22.32
N ILE A 359 -10.36 2.98 22.93
CA ILE A 359 -10.83 2.80 24.31
C ILE A 359 -11.64 1.52 24.44
N ALA A 360 -12.54 1.23 23.49
CA ALA A 360 -13.35 0.02 23.43
C ALA A 360 -12.44 -1.22 23.34
N SER A 361 -11.52 -1.23 22.39
CA SER A 361 -10.53 -2.30 22.19
C SER A 361 -9.67 -2.51 23.45
N TYR A 362 -9.17 -1.44 24.04
CA TYR A 362 -8.38 -1.52 25.27
C TYR A 362 -9.18 -2.10 26.44
N ARG A 363 -10.41 -1.62 26.68
CA ARG A 363 -11.23 -2.03 27.85
C ARG A 363 -11.77 -3.43 27.70
N TRP A 364 -12.28 -3.81 26.53
CA TRP A 364 -13.03 -5.04 26.33
C TRP A 364 -12.23 -6.17 25.70
N VAL A 365 -11.13 -5.84 25.00
CA VAL A 365 -10.28 -6.86 24.37
C VAL A 365 -8.90 -6.92 25.04
N GLU A 366 -8.10 -5.85 24.97
CA GLU A 366 -6.70 -5.88 25.43
C GLU A 366 -6.59 -6.17 26.94
N LEU A 367 -7.29 -5.42 27.77
CA LEU A 367 -7.17 -5.49 29.23
C LEU A 367 -7.64 -6.84 29.82
N PRO A 368 -8.77 -7.45 29.41
CA PRO A 368 -9.20 -8.75 29.92
C PRO A 368 -8.23 -9.88 29.61
N TRP A 369 -7.68 -9.91 28.39
CA TRP A 369 -6.69 -10.91 27.99
C TRP A 369 -5.34 -10.68 28.69
N ARG A 370 -4.89 -9.44 28.77
CA ARG A 370 -3.63 -9.05 29.43
C ARG A 370 -3.64 -9.33 30.94
N SER A 371 -4.77 -9.08 31.62
CA SER A 371 -4.95 -9.35 33.04
C SER A 371 -5.13 -10.84 33.35
N GLY A 372 -5.37 -11.68 32.37
CA GLY A 372 -5.64 -13.08 32.51
C GLY A 372 -7.07 -13.40 33.03
N ARG A 373 -8.01 -12.44 32.92
CA ARG A 373 -9.43 -12.71 33.17
C ARG A 373 -10.02 -13.64 32.13
N ILE A 374 -9.57 -13.46 30.87
CA ILE A 374 -9.92 -14.32 29.73
C ILE A 374 -8.62 -14.99 29.22
N GLY A 375 -8.72 -16.22 28.74
CA GLY A 375 -7.60 -16.93 28.12
C GLY A 375 -6.48 -17.35 29.05
N ARG A 376 -6.72 -17.41 30.39
CA ARG A 376 -5.73 -17.92 31.33
C ARG A 376 -5.66 -19.44 31.24
N MET A 377 -4.72 -19.92 30.46
CA MET A 377 -4.41 -21.34 30.35
C MET A 377 -3.49 -21.79 31.49
N ARG A 378 -3.60 -23.07 31.90
CA ARG A 378 -2.79 -23.65 33.00
C ARG A 378 -1.28 -23.64 32.69
N THR A 379 -0.91 -23.71 31.41
CA THR A 379 0.49 -23.74 30.98
C THR A 379 0.78 -22.72 29.88
N PRO A 380 2.03 -22.20 29.80
CA PRO A 380 2.45 -21.32 28.70
C PRO A 380 2.26 -21.94 27.30
N ALA A 381 2.56 -23.24 27.16
CA ALA A 381 2.41 -23.96 25.88
C ALA A 381 0.94 -23.98 25.40
N ARG A 382 -0.04 -24.20 26.29
CA ARG A 382 -1.46 -24.14 25.93
C ARG A 382 -1.87 -22.72 25.52
N THR A 383 -1.32 -21.69 26.17
CA THR A 383 -1.59 -20.29 25.80
C THR A 383 -1.07 -20.00 24.39
N ILE A 384 0.12 -20.47 24.03
CA ILE A 384 0.70 -20.31 22.71
C ILE A 384 -0.14 -21.08 21.66
N ALA A 385 -0.46 -22.34 21.94
CA ALA A 385 -1.28 -23.16 21.02
C ALA A 385 -2.66 -22.54 20.77
N ALA A 386 -3.34 -22.06 21.83
CA ALA A 386 -4.63 -21.37 21.69
C ALA A 386 -4.49 -20.06 20.90
N GLY A 387 -3.40 -19.30 21.11
CA GLY A 387 -3.14 -18.08 20.36
C GLY A 387 -2.89 -18.35 18.87
N LEU A 388 -2.12 -19.40 18.55
CA LEU A 388 -1.90 -19.82 17.15
C LEU A 388 -3.21 -20.31 16.51
N GLY A 389 -4.02 -21.08 17.22
CA GLY A 389 -5.36 -21.49 16.74
C GLY A 389 -6.26 -20.29 16.45
N LEU A 390 -6.25 -19.27 17.32
CA LEU A 390 -7.02 -18.04 17.13
C LEU A 390 -6.50 -17.24 15.91
N ILE A 391 -5.20 -17.19 15.67
CA ILE A 391 -4.61 -16.55 14.48
C ILE A 391 -5.07 -17.27 13.21
N LEU A 392 -5.00 -18.61 13.18
CA LEU A 392 -5.44 -19.40 12.02
C LEU A 392 -6.94 -19.22 11.75
N LEU A 393 -7.77 -19.24 12.79
CA LEU A 393 -9.20 -18.99 12.67
C LEU A 393 -9.49 -17.59 12.12
N ALA A 394 -8.83 -16.58 12.66
CA ALA A 394 -9.01 -15.19 12.22
C ALA A 394 -8.50 -14.99 10.79
N ALA A 395 -7.38 -15.61 10.39
CA ALA A 395 -6.89 -15.58 9.02
C ALA A 395 -7.86 -16.28 8.04
N GLY A 396 -8.45 -17.41 8.45
CA GLY A 396 -9.51 -18.08 7.68
C GLY A 396 -10.76 -17.21 7.52
N MET A 397 -11.20 -16.54 8.60
CA MET A 397 -12.33 -15.61 8.55
C MET A 397 -12.02 -14.40 7.65
N HIS A 398 -10.81 -13.86 7.72
CA HIS A 398 -10.37 -12.78 6.82
C HIS A 398 -10.43 -13.21 5.35
N ALA A 399 -9.95 -14.42 5.02
CA ALA A 399 -10.03 -14.96 3.66
C ALA A 399 -11.50 -15.11 3.22
N LEU A 400 -12.36 -15.63 4.07
CA LEU A 400 -13.80 -15.76 3.81
C LEU A 400 -14.46 -14.40 3.55
N LEU A 401 -14.13 -13.37 4.34
CA LEU A 401 -14.64 -12.01 4.12
C LEU A 401 -14.22 -11.46 2.76
N LEU A 402 -12.98 -11.67 2.34
CA LEU A 402 -12.51 -11.24 1.02
C LEU A 402 -13.24 -11.98 -0.11
N ASP A 403 -13.36 -13.30 -0.02
CA ASP A 403 -13.99 -14.12 -1.07
C ASP A 403 -15.50 -13.87 -1.20
N THR A 404 -16.16 -13.48 -0.11
CA THR A 404 -17.59 -13.20 -0.07
C THR A 404 -17.93 -11.71 -0.20
N GLN A 405 -16.97 -10.84 -0.43
CA GLN A 405 -17.16 -9.38 -0.49
C GLN A 405 -18.31 -8.96 -1.41
N GLY A 406 -18.43 -9.56 -2.59
CA GLY A 406 -19.49 -9.24 -3.55
C GLY A 406 -20.93 -9.41 -3.04
N TYR A 407 -21.14 -10.24 -2.00
CA TYR A 407 -22.46 -10.48 -1.43
C TYR A 407 -22.88 -9.43 -0.37
N TYR A 408 -21.93 -8.87 0.39
CA TYR A 408 -22.25 -7.98 1.49
C TYR A 408 -21.77 -6.53 1.30
N SER A 409 -20.94 -6.26 0.26
CA SER A 409 -20.43 -4.92 -0.02
C SER A 409 -21.56 -3.92 -0.29
N LEU A 410 -21.39 -2.69 0.17
CA LEU A 410 -22.25 -1.55 -0.14
C LEU A 410 -21.85 -0.88 -1.46
N SER A 411 -20.64 -1.17 -1.97
CA SER A 411 -20.17 -0.61 -3.23
C SER A 411 -20.85 -1.26 -4.44
N THR A 412 -21.35 -0.43 -5.34
CA THR A 412 -21.91 -0.85 -6.63
C THR A 412 -20.87 -1.55 -7.50
N VAL A 413 -19.60 -1.17 -7.36
CA VAL A 413 -18.46 -1.78 -8.06
C VAL A 413 -18.30 -3.25 -7.69
N SER A 414 -18.29 -3.54 -6.39
CA SER A 414 -18.14 -4.92 -5.89
C SER A 414 -19.38 -5.80 -6.17
N ARG A 415 -20.58 -5.19 -6.21
CA ARG A 415 -21.83 -5.93 -6.50
C ARG A 415 -21.99 -6.27 -7.97
N HIS A 416 -21.44 -5.44 -8.89
CA HIS A 416 -21.57 -5.62 -10.33
C HIS A 416 -20.21 -5.81 -11.02
N PRO A 417 -19.41 -6.81 -10.59
CA PRO A 417 -18.02 -6.95 -11.03
C PRO A 417 -17.89 -7.18 -12.54
N LEU A 418 -18.92 -7.75 -13.21
CA LEU A 418 -18.90 -7.97 -14.65
C LEU A 418 -18.98 -6.67 -15.46
N ASP A 419 -19.62 -5.63 -14.91
CA ASP A 419 -19.71 -4.35 -15.58
C ASP A 419 -18.47 -3.49 -15.33
N TRP A 420 -17.90 -3.59 -14.14
CA TRP A 420 -16.79 -2.76 -13.76
C TRP A 420 -15.42 -3.27 -14.21
N TYR A 421 -15.17 -4.59 -14.11
CA TYR A 421 -13.84 -5.13 -14.40
C TYR A 421 -13.77 -5.72 -15.81
N ALA A 422 -12.71 -5.38 -16.55
CA ALA A 422 -12.40 -5.95 -17.85
C ALA A 422 -11.88 -7.42 -17.77
N TYR A 423 -12.23 -8.15 -16.71
CA TYR A 423 -11.84 -9.55 -16.48
C TYR A 423 -13.05 -10.47 -16.62
N ALA A 424 -13.12 -11.15 -17.70
CA ALA A 424 -14.29 -11.87 -18.16
C ALA A 424 -14.62 -13.15 -17.37
N LYS A 425 -15.05 -13.06 -16.13
CA LYS A 425 -15.60 -14.22 -15.39
C LYS A 425 -16.96 -14.69 -15.93
N GLY A 426 -17.69 -13.84 -16.67
CA GLY A 426 -19.04 -14.12 -17.17
C GLY A 426 -19.12 -14.76 -18.57
N MET A 427 -18.02 -14.88 -19.32
CA MET A 427 -18.02 -15.33 -20.72
C MET A 427 -18.57 -16.76 -20.94
N ARG A 428 -18.41 -17.67 -19.97
CA ARG A 428 -18.97 -19.03 -20.05
C ARG A 428 -20.50 -19.06 -20.19
N LYS A 429 -21.20 -18.06 -19.67
CA LYS A 429 -22.67 -17.97 -19.82
C LYS A 429 -23.09 -17.49 -21.20
N GLU A 430 -22.28 -16.64 -21.85
CA GLU A 430 -22.57 -16.11 -23.19
C GLU A 430 -22.11 -17.06 -24.31
N PHE A 431 -21.05 -17.82 -24.06
CA PHE A 431 -20.50 -18.81 -25.02
C PHE A 431 -20.43 -20.21 -24.37
N PRO A 432 -21.59 -20.84 -24.08
CA PRO A 432 -21.63 -22.09 -23.31
C PRO A 432 -20.93 -23.27 -24.01
N HIS A 433 -20.89 -23.26 -25.34
CA HIS A 433 -20.30 -24.32 -26.17
C HIS A 433 -18.94 -23.95 -26.75
N CYS A 434 -18.33 -22.84 -26.29
CA CYS A 434 -17.02 -22.40 -26.74
C CYS A 434 -16.02 -22.38 -25.62
N THR A 435 -14.81 -22.88 -25.87
CA THR A 435 -13.68 -22.76 -24.98
C THR A 435 -12.70 -21.70 -25.48
N LEU A 436 -12.10 -20.95 -24.54
CA LEU A 436 -11.00 -20.03 -24.84
C LEU A 436 -9.71 -20.61 -24.26
N LYS A 437 -8.79 -20.99 -25.14
CA LYS A 437 -7.43 -21.35 -24.75
C LYS A 437 -6.66 -20.06 -24.42
N THR A 438 -6.05 -20.03 -23.24
CA THR A 438 -5.25 -18.90 -22.80
C THR A 438 -3.83 -19.37 -22.50
N GLY A 439 -2.85 -18.65 -23.04
CA GLY A 439 -1.43 -18.94 -22.84
C GLY A 439 -0.66 -17.68 -22.44
N ARG A 440 0.61 -17.86 -22.16
CA ARG A 440 1.57 -16.79 -21.93
C ARG A 440 2.87 -17.15 -22.64
N ALA A 441 3.42 -16.20 -23.39
CA ALA A 441 4.74 -16.29 -23.97
C ALA A 441 5.64 -15.28 -23.27
N GLU A 442 6.76 -15.72 -22.71
CA GLU A 442 7.76 -14.84 -22.11
C GLU A 442 8.61 -14.21 -23.20
N LEU A 443 8.96 -12.93 -23.01
CA LEU A 443 9.81 -12.14 -23.89
C LEU A 443 11.09 -11.76 -23.16
N GLN A 444 12.05 -11.15 -23.85
CA GLN A 444 13.24 -10.60 -23.18
C GLN A 444 12.85 -9.55 -22.12
N VAL A 445 11.85 -8.71 -22.43
CA VAL A 445 11.26 -7.76 -21.51
C VAL A 445 9.73 -7.84 -21.64
N GLY A 446 9.05 -8.23 -20.55
CA GLY A 446 7.60 -8.40 -20.55
C GLY A 446 7.14 -9.78 -21.00
N SER A 447 5.86 -9.90 -21.36
CA SER A 447 5.25 -11.14 -21.84
C SER A 447 4.03 -10.86 -22.70
N ALA A 448 3.69 -11.78 -23.60
CA ALA A 448 2.44 -11.78 -24.36
C ALA A 448 1.42 -12.70 -23.74
N ARG A 449 0.18 -12.26 -23.60
CA ARG A 449 -0.98 -13.13 -23.29
C ARG A 449 -1.59 -13.61 -24.61
N LEU A 450 -1.87 -14.90 -24.70
CA LEU A 450 -2.40 -15.54 -25.91
C LEU A 450 -3.86 -15.88 -25.67
N PHE A 451 -4.73 -15.56 -26.64
CA PHE A 451 -6.15 -15.94 -26.64
C PHE A 451 -6.47 -16.63 -27.97
N GLU A 452 -6.87 -17.89 -27.90
CA GLU A 452 -7.26 -18.68 -29.06
C GLU A 452 -8.59 -19.37 -28.79
N ARG A 453 -9.45 -19.38 -29.77
CA ARG A 453 -10.68 -20.19 -29.71
C ARG A 453 -10.34 -21.68 -29.78
N GLY A 454 -10.74 -22.42 -28.74
CA GLY A 454 -10.66 -23.88 -28.73
C GLY A 454 -11.88 -24.53 -29.39
N ASP A 455 -12.40 -25.58 -28.77
CA ASP A 455 -13.60 -26.23 -29.22
C ASP A 455 -14.78 -25.26 -29.13
N CYS A 456 -15.55 -25.16 -30.20
CA CYS A 456 -16.63 -24.21 -30.36
C CYS A 456 -17.59 -24.63 -31.48
N ASP A 457 -18.87 -24.43 -31.28
CA ASP A 457 -19.93 -24.66 -32.28
C ASP A 457 -19.95 -23.55 -33.37
N LEU A 458 -19.22 -22.45 -33.17
CA LEU A 458 -19.06 -21.42 -34.19
C LEU A 458 -17.97 -21.84 -35.20
N HIS A 459 -18.36 -22.06 -36.45
CA HIS A 459 -17.46 -22.58 -37.50
C HIS A 459 -16.74 -21.48 -38.28
N ASN A 460 -17.11 -20.20 -38.11
CA ASN A 460 -16.45 -19.10 -38.78
C ASN A 460 -15.03 -18.90 -38.20
N ARG A 461 -14.04 -18.82 -39.10
CA ARG A 461 -12.70 -18.38 -38.78
C ARG A 461 -12.33 -17.26 -39.73
N ASP A 462 -12.26 -16.04 -39.20
CA ASP A 462 -11.67 -14.91 -39.94
C ASP A 462 -10.15 -15.16 -40.03
N GLY A 463 -9.53 -14.85 -41.16
CA GLY A 463 -8.09 -15.10 -41.39
C GLY A 463 -7.19 -14.17 -40.59
N GLY A 464 -5.90 -14.54 -40.44
CA GLY A 464 -4.85 -13.73 -39.83
C GLY A 464 -4.81 -13.79 -38.30
N GLN A 465 -3.88 -13.01 -37.73
CA GLN A 465 -3.71 -12.83 -36.28
C GLN A 465 -3.89 -11.35 -35.88
N LEU A 466 -4.29 -11.14 -34.65
CA LEU A 466 -4.37 -9.80 -34.03
C LEU A 466 -3.30 -9.66 -32.94
N PHE A 467 -2.32 -8.79 -33.21
CA PHE A 467 -1.35 -8.35 -32.23
C PHE A 467 -1.85 -7.05 -31.59
N VAL A 468 -1.89 -6.99 -30.27
CA VAL A 468 -2.31 -5.81 -29.51
C VAL A 468 -1.18 -5.41 -28.59
N ALA A 469 -0.61 -4.24 -28.78
CA ALA A 469 0.57 -3.82 -28.05
C ALA A 469 0.45 -2.38 -27.52
N GLY A 470 0.70 -2.18 -26.22
CA GLY A 470 0.59 -0.87 -25.58
C GLY A 470 0.88 -0.90 -24.09
N ASP A 471 0.33 0.07 -23.40
CA ASP A 471 0.44 0.24 -21.95
C ASP A 471 -0.72 -0.44 -21.19
N SER A 472 -1.11 0.10 -20.03
CA SER A 472 -2.27 -0.37 -19.26
C SER A 472 -3.59 -0.28 -20.04
N HIS A 473 -3.68 0.63 -21.02
CA HIS A 473 -4.86 0.74 -21.89
C HIS A 473 -5.01 -0.47 -22.82
N ALA A 474 -3.90 -1.05 -23.30
CA ALA A 474 -3.96 -2.32 -24.03
C ALA A 474 -4.48 -3.45 -23.12
N LEU A 475 -4.02 -3.51 -21.88
CA LEU A 475 -4.51 -4.49 -20.89
C LEU A 475 -5.99 -4.27 -20.54
N ALA A 476 -6.48 -3.04 -20.58
CA ALA A 476 -7.90 -2.71 -20.33
C ALA A 476 -8.84 -3.24 -21.41
N TYR A 477 -8.35 -3.58 -22.61
CA TYR A 477 -9.12 -4.24 -23.67
C TYR A 477 -9.27 -5.77 -23.48
N ASN A 478 -8.79 -6.33 -22.38
CA ASN A 478 -8.75 -7.78 -22.16
C ASN A 478 -10.12 -8.48 -22.39
N GLU A 479 -11.23 -7.89 -21.94
CA GLU A 479 -12.57 -8.50 -22.16
C GLU A 479 -12.97 -8.43 -23.63
N LEU A 480 -12.81 -7.30 -24.30
CA LEU A 480 -13.10 -7.12 -25.71
C LEU A 480 -12.31 -8.11 -26.55
N LEU A 481 -11.01 -8.24 -26.32
CA LEU A 481 -10.12 -9.09 -27.09
C LEU A 481 -10.45 -10.58 -26.94
N ARG A 482 -10.78 -11.01 -25.74
CA ARG A 482 -11.20 -12.40 -25.48
C ARG A 482 -12.53 -12.73 -26.17
N ARG A 483 -13.51 -11.80 -26.12
CA ARG A 483 -14.79 -11.93 -26.84
C ARG A 483 -14.60 -11.90 -28.34
N PHE A 484 -13.70 -11.03 -28.83
CA PHE A 484 -13.34 -10.96 -30.23
C PHE A 484 -12.74 -12.29 -30.72
N ALA A 485 -11.76 -12.85 -29.98
CA ALA A 485 -11.16 -14.14 -30.31
C ALA A 485 -12.20 -15.29 -30.37
N LEU A 486 -13.15 -15.32 -29.43
CA LEU A 486 -14.23 -16.30 -29.42
C LEU A 486 -15.17 -16.13 -30.62
N ARG A 487 -15.60 -14.90 -30.95
CA ARG A 487 -16.56 -14.63 -32.02
C ARG A 487 -15.98 -14.80 -33.41
N SER A 488 -14.77 -14.30 -33.66
CA SER A 488 -14.12 -14.29 -34.97
C SER A 488 -13.29 -15.56 -35.25
N GLY A 489 -12.82 -16.24 -34.21
CA GLY A 489 -11.84 -17.33 -34.33
C GLY A 489 -10.41 -16.83 -34.59
N VAL A 490 -10.16 -15.52 -34.62
CA VAL A 490 -8.86 -14.91 -34.81
C VAL A 490 -8.01 -15.08 -33.53
N ALA A 491 -6.78 -15.56 -33.67
CA ALA A 491 -5.84 -15.64 -32.56
C ALA A 491 -5.38 -14.22 -32.16
N VAL A 492 -5.32 -13.96 -30.85
CA VAL A 492 -4.93 -12.66 -30.30
C VAL A 492 -3.69 -12.80 -29.43
N ARG A 493 -2.71 -11.93 -29.65
CA ARG A 493 -1.52 -11.77 -28.80
C ARG A 493 -1.57 -10.38 -28.16
N LEU A 494 -1.69 -10.32 -26.84
CA LEU A 494 -1.80 -9.09 -26.07
C LEU A 494 -0.51 -8.83 -25.29
N TYR A 495 0.19 -7.75 -25.61
CA TYR A 495 1.36 -7.22 -24.94
C TYR A 495 0.95 -5.98 -24.13
N GLY A 496 1.44 -5.85 -22.89
CA GLY A 496 1.13 -4.68 -22.09
C GLY A 496 2.05 -4.53 -20.89
N VAL A 497 2.66 -3.35 -20.75
CA VAL A 497 3.41 -2.91 -19.57
C VAL A 497 2.87 -1.55 -19.15
N GLY A 498 2.44 -1.44 -17.89
CA GLY A 498 1.85 -0.20 -17.38
C GLY A 498 2.73 1.03 -17.63
N GLY A 499 2.12 2.07 -18.20
CA GLY A 499 2.80 3.32 -18.49
C GLY A 499 3.72 3.31 -19.73
N CYS A 500 4.01 2.15 -20.34
CA CYS A 500 4.91 2.04 -21.48
C CYS A 500 4.14 1.77 -22.80
N PRO A 501 3.72 2.80 -23.54
CA PRO A 501 3.07 2.62 -24.84
C PRO A 501 4.07 2.13 -25.88
N ILE A 502 3.57 1.44 -26.90
CA ILE A 502 4.28 1.40 -28.19
C ILE A 502 3.94 2.70 -28.91
N VAL A 503 4.93 3.40 -29.40
CA VAL A 503 4.80 4.78 -29.91
C VAL A 503 4.45 5.77 -28.79
N GLY A 504 5.46 6.17 -28.02
CA GLY A 504 5.35 7.22 -27.00
C GLY A 504 5.31 8.62 -27.64
N LEU A 505 4.28 9.40 -27.30
CA LEU A 505 4.12 10.79 -27.73
C LEU A 505 4.26 11.80 -26.57
N GLN A 506 4.77 11.35 -25.43
CA GLN A 506 5.02 12.15 -24.23
C GLN A 506 6.51 12.07 -23.84
N ALA A 507 7.07 13.15 -23.31
CA ALA A 507 8.51 13.28 -23.06
C ALA A 507 9.08 12.16 -22.17
N TRP A 508 8.42 11.84 -21.07
CA TRP A 508 8.88 10.81 -20.14
C TRP A 508 8.87 9.41 -20.75
N GLN A 509 7.93 9.11 -21.63
CA GLN A 509 7.82 7.82 -22.32
C GLN A 509 9.01 7.60 -23.26
N ALA A 510 9.42 8.65 -23.97
CA ALA A 510 10.53 8.59 -24.90
C ALA A 510 11.89 8.38 -24.21
N THR A 511 12.05 8.83 -22.97
CA THR A 511 13.33 8.79 -22.24
C THR A 511 13.47 7.63 -21.27
N HIS A 512 12.36 6.94 -20.91
CA HIS A 512 12.38 5.88 -19.92
C HIS A 512 12.98 4.58 -20.49
N ALA A 513 14.16 4.19 -20.01
CA ALA A 513 14.91 3.02 -20.52
C ALA A 513 14.12 1.71 -20.50
N GLY A 514 13.30 1.47 -19.44
CA GLY A 514 12.44 0.29 -19.33
C GLY A 514 11.37 0.24 -20.41
N CYS A 515 10.75 1.38 -20.76
CA CYS A 515 9.77 1.45 -21.84
C CYS A 515 10.41 1.20 -23.21
N GLN A 516 11.58 1.76 -23.46
CA GLN A 516 12.32 1.50 -24.70
C GLN A 516 12.73 0.03 -24.85
N ALA A 517 13.14 -0.63 -23.76
CA ALA A 517 13.46 -2.06 -23.77
C ALA A 517 12.22 -2.91 -24.04
N TYR A 518 11.08 -2.59 -23.41
CA TYR A 518 9.80 -3.24 -23.66
C TYR A 518 9.34 -3.06 -25.10
N GLU A 519 9.41 -1.84 -25.65
CA GLU A 519 9.05 -1.52 -27.03
C GLU A 519 9.85 -2.36 -28.03
N ARG A 520 11.19 -2.37 -27.90
CA ARG A 520 12.07 -3.18 -28.76
C ARG A 520 11.76 -4.68 -28.67
N SER A 521 11.59 -5.21 -27.46
CA SER A 521 11.29 -6.62 -27.24
C SER A 521 9.95 -7.02 -27.85
N THR A 522 8.92 -6.17 -27.71
CA THR A 522 7.57 -6.42 -28.24
C THR A 522 7.58 -6.35 -29.77
N VAL A 523 8.17 -5.33 -30.37
CA VAL A 523 8.22 -5.18 -31.82
C VAL A 523 9.02 -6.31 -32.47
N ALA A 524 10.12 -6.76 -31.87
CA ALA A 524 10.89 -7.91 -32.33
C ALA A 524 10.05 -9.20 -32.34
N ASP A 525 9.25 -9.47 -31.30
CA ASP A 525 8.34 -10.65 -31.29
C ASP A 525 7.26 -10.52 -32.36
N VAL A 526 6.66 -9.33 -32.52
CA VAL A 526 5.68 -9.10 -33.60
C VAL A 526 6.32 -9.31 -34.97
N GLN A 527 7.53 -8.81 -35.20
CA GLN A 527 8.26 -9.03 -36.45
C GLN A 527 8.55 -10.51 -36.73
N ALA A 528 8.84 -11.30 -35.70
CA ALA A 528 9.10 -12.73 -35.84
C ALA A 528 7.82 -13.55 -36.15
N GLN A 529 6.66 -13.10 -35.64
CA GLN A 529 5.43 -13.88 -35.68
C GLN A 529 4.42 -13.41 -36.76
N ALA A 530 4.41 -12.11 -37.08
CA ALA A 530 3.40 -11.53 -37.96
C ALA A 530 3.65 -11.86 -39.45
N ARG A 531 2.54 -12.06 -40.16
CA ARG A 531 2.50 -12.32 -41.61
C ARG A 531 1.77 -11.18 -42.32
N ALA A 532 1.90 -11.11 -43.63
CA ALA A 532 1.12 -10.18 -44.43
C ALA A 532 -0.39 -10.41 -44.21
N GLY A 533 -1.14 -9.33 -44.01
CA GLY A 533 -2.56 -9.36 -43.69
C GLY A 533 -2.89 -9.40 -42.20
N ASP A 534 -1.94 -9.73 -41.31
CA ASP A 534 -2.12 -9.62 -39.86
C ASP A 534 -2.30 -8.17 -39.42
N VAL A 535 -2.93 -7.97 -38.27
CA VAL A 535 -3.21 -6.64 -37.73
C VAL A 535 -2.40 -6.40 -36.45
N LEU A 536 -1.73 -5.25 -36.38
CA LEU A 536 -1.12 -4.72 -35.16
C LEU A 536 -1.95 -3.53 -34.65
N PHE A 537 -2.68 -3.72 -33.58
CA PHE A 537 -3.47 -2.69 -32.88
C PHE A 537 -2.67 -2.08 -31.74
N LEU A 538 -2.59 -0.76 -31.71
CA LEU A 538 -1.73 0.03 -30.80
C LEU A 538 -2.54 0.95 -29.87
N PRO A 539 -3.30 0.40 -28.93
CA PRO A 539 -4.01 1.20 -27.91
C PRO A 539 -3.05 1.67 -26.82
N ALA A 540 -3.14 2.96 -26.46
CA ALA A 540 -2.32 3.51 -25.37
C ALA A 540 -2.85 4.85 -24.88
N LEU A 541 -2.43 5.25 -23.68
CA LEU A 541 -2.64 6.60 -23.15
C LEU A 541 -1.60 7.54 -23.75
N ARG A 542 -2.06 8.47 -24.59
CA ARG A 542 -1.23 9.48 -25.25
C ARG A 542 -1.61 10.91 -24.87
N LEU A 543 -2.56 11.08 -23.95
CA LEU A 543 -2.96 12.34 -23.34
C LEU A 543 -2.45 12.42 -21.91
N LEU A 544 -2.21 13.61 -21.41
CA LEU A 544 -1.97 13.85 -20.00
C LEU A 544 -3.27 13.62 -19.22
N ARG A 545 -3.19 13.02 -18.03
CA ARG A 545 -4.36 12.71 -17.21
C ARG A 545 -4.95 13.96 -16.57
N LEU A 546 -6.27 14.04 -16.47
CA LEU A 546 -7.01 15.05 -15.70
C LEU A 546 -7.19 14.61 -14.24
N ALA A 547 -7.22 13.31 -14.01
CA ALA A 547 -7.33 12.70 -12.69
C ALA A 547 -6.67 11.32 -12.68
N GLU A 548 -6.17 10.93 -11.53
CA GLU A 548 -5.80 9.55 -11.20
C GLU A 548 -6.80 8.97 -10.20
N GLN A 549 -6.55 7.74 -9.75
CA GLN A 549 -7.45 7.06 -8.82
C GLN A 549 -7.55 7.73 -7.44
N THR A 550 -6.54 8.51 -7.07
CA THR A 550 -6.40 9.14 -5.75
C THR A 550 -6.09 10.63 -5.79
N GLN A 551 -5.88 11.20 -6.97
CA GLN A 551 -5.42 12.57 -7.15
C GLN A 551 -6.11 13.25 -8.33
N LEU A 552 -6.47 14.52 -8.17
CA LEU A 552 -6.90 15.42 -9.25
C LEU A 552 -5.72 16.29 -9.68
N PHE A 553 -5.56 16.49 -10.98
CA PHE A 553 -4.59 17.43 -11.54
C PHE A 553 -5.26 18.78 -11.86
N ASP A 554 -4.48 19.84 -11.94
CA ASP A 554 -4.98 21.12 -12.42
C ASP A 554 -5.32 21.01 -13.90
N GLU A 555 -6.62 21.08 -14.23
CA GLU A 555 -7.12 20.86 -15.58
C GLU A 555 -6.58 21.92 -16.57
N ALA A 556 -6.49 23.19 -16.14
CA ALA A 556 -5.99 24.26 -16.98
C ALA A 556 -4.50 24.11 -17.27
N ALA A 557 -3.71 23.77 -16.25
CA ALA A 557 -2.28 23.50 -16.39
C ALA A 557 -2.00 22.29 -17.30
N VAL A 558 -2.74 21.19 -17.12
CA VAL A 558 -2.63 19.99 -17.95
C VAL A 558 -2.97 20.26 -19.41
N MET A 559 -4.05 21.02 -19.68
CA MET A 559 -4.42 21.39 -21.04
C MET A 559 -3.39 22.32 -21.69
N ALA A 560 -2.86 23.29 -20.95
CA ALA A 560 -1.81 24.20 -21.43
C ALA A 560 -0.50 23.43 -21.73
N GLU A 561 -0.11 22.48 -20.88
CA GLU A 561 1.05 21.63 -21.09
C GLU A 561 0.90 20.78 -22.37
N GLN A 562 -0.27 20.19 -22.59
CA GLN A 562 -0.58 19.40 -23.78
C GLN A 562 -0.43 20.18 -25.08
N ASP A 563 -0.73 21.49 -25.08
CA ASP A 563 -0.65 22.37 -26.23
C ASP A 563 0.69 23.14 -26.34
N SER A 564 1.60 22.96 -25.38
CA SER A 564 2.89 23.65 -25.34
C SER A 564 3.78 23.36 -26.55
N ALA A 565 4.66 24.28 -26.90
CA ALA A 565 5.66 24.09 -27.96
C ALA A 565 6.56 22.88 -27.68
N GLN A 566 6.89 22.65 -26.42
CA GLN A 566 7.67 21.48 -25.99
C GLN A 566 6.91 20.18 -26.28
N ALA A 567 5.62 20.09 -25.92
CA ALA A 567 4.83 18.90 -26.20
C ALA A 567 4.65 18.66 -27.71
N GLN A 568 4.55 19.73 -28.50
CA GLN A 568 4.50 19.63 -29.97
C GLN A 568 5.82 19.07 -30.53
N ALA A 569 6.97 19.55 -30.07
CA ALA A 569 8.29 19.06 -30.49
C ALA A 569 8.50 17.58 -30.12
N VAL A 570 8.10 17.18 -28.90
CA VAL A 570 8.16 15.79 -28.44
C VAL A 570 7.28 14.89 -29.31
N ARG A 571 6.06 15.31 -29.64
CA ARG A 571 5.18 14.56 -30.55
C ARG A 571 5.76 14.39 -31.94
N ALA A 572 6.36 15.46 -32.52
CA ALA A 572 7.00 15.38 -33.84
C ALA A 572 8.18 14.37 -33.84
N ALA A 573 9.06 14.43 -32.83
CA ALA A 573 10.15 13.47 -32.67
C ALA A 573 9.62 12.03 -32.48
N GLY A 574 8.54 11.87 -31.69
CA GLY A 574 7.88 10.58 -31.49
C GLY A 574 7.24 10.02 -32.76
N GLU A 575 6.70 10.89 -33.65
CA GLU A 575 6.19 10.50 -34.98
C GLU A 575 7.30 9.91 -35.85
N ASP A 576 8.47 10.55 -35.90
CA ASP A 576 9.61 10.07 -36.70
C ASP A 576 10.15 8.73 -36.15
N ALA A 577 10.33 8.63 -34.86
CA ALA A 577 10.72 7.38 -34.21
C ALA A 577 9.72 6.24 -34.46
N ALA A 578 8.42 6.54 -34.42
CA ALA A 578 7.36 5.57 -34.69
C ALA A 578 7.36 5.09 -36.12
N VAL A 579 7.59 5.96 -37.12
CA VAL A 579 7.73 5.56 -38.53
C VAL A 579 8.91 4.62 -38.67
N ALA A 580 10.10 4.98 -38.18
CA ALA A 580 11.28 4.13 -38.24
C ALA A 580 11.07 2.75 -37.64
N LEU A 581 10.35 2.68 -36.49
CA LEU A 581 10.06 1.44 -35.77
C LEU A 581 9.07 0.53 -36.52
N LEU A 582 8.01 1.11 -37.09
CA LEU A 582 6.86 0.37 -37.61
C LEU A 582 6.93 0.14 -39.13
N GLN A 583 7.72 0.90 -39.86
CA GLN A 583 7.85 0.79 -41.33
C GLN A 583 8.23 -0.61 -41.81
N PRO A 584 9.17 -1.36 -41.18
CA PRO A 584 9.48 -2.72 -41.58
C PRO A 584 8.30 -3.69 -41.51
N LEU A 585 7.42 -3.51 -40.53
CA LEU A 585 6.17 -4.30 -40.41
C LEU A 585 5.16 -3.92 -41.48
N ALA A 586 4.96 -2.62 -41.71
CA ALA A 586 4.04 -2.11 -42.69
C ALA A 586 4.44 -2.54 -44.13
N GLN A 587 5.76 -2.49 -44.49
CA GLN A 587 6.30 -2.95 -45.76
C GLN A 587 6.11 -4.47 -45.98
N ARG A 588 6.05 -5.26 -44.91
CA ARG A 588 5.73 -6.70 -44.96
C ARG A 588 4.24 -6.98 -45.09
N GLY A 589 3.40 -5.96 -45.22
CA GLY A 589 1.94 -6.10 -45.37
C GLY A 589 1.19 -6.29 -44.04
N VAL A 590 1.83 -6.02 -42.88
CA VAL A 590 1.14 -5.96 -41.59
C VAL A 590 0.34 -4.66 -41.51
N ARG A 591 -0.93 -4.75 -41.13
CA ARG A 591 -1.81 -3.59 -41.02
C ARG A 591 -1.70 -2.99 -39.63
N ILE A 592 -1.39 -1.70 -39.57
CA ILE A 592 -1.18 -0.98 -38.32
C ILE A 592 -2.43 -0.17 -38.00
N VAL A 593 -2.98 -0.36 -36.82
CA VAL A 593 -4.15 0.38 -36.34
C VAL A 593 -3.77 1.15 -35.08
N PHE A 594 -3.76 2.48 -35.19
CA PHE A 594 -3.62 3.35 -34.03
C PHE A 594 -4.99 3.58 -33.39
N GLU A 595 -5.06 3.50 -32.07
CA GLU A 595 -6.24 3.96 -31.34
C GLU A 595 -6.21 5.48 -31.21
N ALA A 596 -7.26 6.15 -31.64
CA ALA A 596 -7.48 7.57 -31.32
C ALA A 596 -7.69 7.76 -29.82
N PRO A 597 -7.27 8.89 -29.24
CA PRO A 597 -7.40 9.11 -27.81
C PRO A 597 -8.84 8.98 -27.33
N LYS A 598 -9.05 8.09 -26.35
CA LYS A 598 -10.32 7.91 -25.63
C LYS A 598 -10.62 9.11 -24.75
N PRO A 599 -11.89 9.29 -24.32
CA PRO A 599 -12.22 10.26 -23.31
C PRO A 599 -11.41 10.09 -22.02
N LEU A 600 -10.96 11.21 -21.46
CA LEU A 600 -10.44 11.29 -20.10
C LEU A 600 -11.46 11.99 -19.22
N LEU A 601 -11.64 11.47 -18.02
CA LEU A 601 -12.64 11.97 -17.08
C LEU A 601 -11.98 12.83 -16.00
N ARG A 602 -12.79 13.74 -15.44
CA ARG A 602 -12.37 14.68 -14.38
C ARG A 602 -12.27 14.03 -12.99
N ALA A 603 -12.91 12.85 -12.82
CA ALA A 603 -12.89 12.08 -11.60
C ALA A 603 -13.08 10.58 -11.92
N PRO A 604 -12.55 9.68 -11.09
CA PRO A 604 -12.61 8.24 -11.33
C PRO A 604 -14.00 7.66 -11.00
N PRO A 605 -14.74 7.08 -11.97
CA PRO A 605 -16.09 6.55 -11.75
C PRO A 605 -16.20 5.53 -10.63
N TYR A 606 -15.24 4.59 -10.50
CA TYR A 606 -15.29 3.55 -9.47
C TYR A 606 -15.25 4.11 -8.04
N ARG A 607 -14.65 5.31 -7.85
CA ARG A 607 -14.64 6.02 -6.58
C ARG A 607 -15.92 6.81 -6.35
N CYS A 608 -16.50 7.38 -7.43
CA CYS A 608 -17.53 8.42 -7.35
C CYS A 608 -18.96 7.91 -7.61
N SER A 609 -19.12 6.65 -7.98
CA SER A 609 -20.45 6.05 -8.23
C SER A 609 -21.21 5.71 -6.94
N ASP A 610 -20.50 5.41 -5.84
CA ASP A 610 -21.12 5.06 -4.58
C ASP A 610 -21.61 6.30 -3.82
N TRP A 611 -22.78 6.23 -3.22
CA TRP A 611 -23.44 7.34 -2.53
C TRP A 611 -22.61 7.91 -1.36
N PHE A 612 -21.87 7.05 -0.66
CA PHE A 612 -21.04 7.44 0.49
C PHE A 612 -19.72 8.11 0.09
N ASN A 613 -19.37 8.12 -1.20
CA ASN A 613 -18.17 8.76 -1.74
C ASN A 613 -18.45 10.13 -2.39
N ARG A 614 -19.72 10.49 -2.58
CA ARG A 614 -20.11 11.73 -3.33
C ARG A 614 -19.53 13.01 -2.74
N GLY A 615 -19.32 13.05 -1.42
CA GLY A 615 -18.70 14.18 -0.73
C GLY A 615 -17.18 14.21 -0.74
N ASN A 616 -16.52 13.20 -1.32
CA ASN A 616 -15.06 13.13 -1.39
C ASN A 616 -14.52 14.16 -2.39
N ALA A 617 -13.44 14.85 -2.03
CA ALA A 617 -12.82 15.88 -2.88
C ALA A 617 -12.45 15.36 -4.27
N ILE A 618 -12.04 14.08 -4.40
CA ILE A 618 -11.73 13.45 -5.69
C ILE A 618 -12.94 13.41 -6.63
N CYS A 619 -14.16 13.48 -6.10
CA CYS A 619 -15.41 13.43 -6.87
C CYS A 619 -15.99 14.82 -7.18
N ALA A 620 -15.40 15.90 -6.66
CA ALA A 620 -15.95 17.27 -6.75
C ALA A 620 -16.16 17.76 -8.18
N ARG A 621 -15.30 17.31 -9.13
CA ARG A 621 -15.40 17.71 -10.55
C ARG A 621 -16.40 16.87 -11.36
N GLY A 622 -16.98 15.82 -10.75
CA GLY A 622 -17.85 14.88 -11.44
C GLY A 622 -17.12 13.97 -12.44
N THR A 623 -17.81 12.94 -12.90
CA THR A 623 -17.27 11.93 -13.83
C THR A 623 -17.62 12.21 -15.29
N GLN A 624 -17.82 13.49 -15.66
CA GLN A 624 -18.22 13.92 -16.99
C GLN A 624 -17.32 15.04 -17.49
N ILE A 625 -17.15 15.13 -18.81
CA ILE A 625 -16.50 16.23 -19.48
C ILE A 625 -17.34 16.63 -20.72
N PRO A 626 -17.54 17.94 -21.05
CA PRO A 626 -18.19 18.36 -22.28
C PRO A 626 -17.46 17.76 -23.50
N ARG A 627 -18.23 17.30 -24.48
CA ARG A 627 -17.66 16.62 -25.65
C ARG A 627 -16.76 17.54 -26.46
N ASP A 628 -17.16 18.78 -26.67
CA ASP A 628 -16.38 19.80 -27.36
C ASP A 628 -15.02 20.06 -26.69
N THR A 629 -15.00 20.08 -25.34
CA THR A 629 -13.76 20.21 -24.56
C THR A 629 -12.86 18.99 -24.77
N MET A 630 -13.43 17.79 -24.76
CA MET A 630 -12.67 16.56 -25.01
C MET A 630 -12.15 16.49 -26.45
N GLU A 631 -12.94 16.91 -27.42
CA GLU A 631 -12.52 16.94 -28.82
C GLU A 631 -11.37 17.94 -29.04
N ARG A 632 -11.44 19.13 -28.45
CA ARG A 632 -10.31 20.10 -28.48
C ARG A 632 -9.06 19.52 -27.80
N TYR A 633 -9.21 18.92 -26.63
CA TYR A 633 -8.10 18.39 -25.85
C TYR A 633 -7.35 17.26 -26.58
N ARG A 634 -8.05 16.36 -27.26
CA ARG A 634 -7.46 15.23 -27.96
C ARG A 634 -6.94 15.58 -29.37
N ALA A 635 -7.39 16.71 -29.95
CA ALA A 635 -7.11 17.06 -31.34
C ALA A 635 -5.62 17.06 -31.73
N PRO A 636 -4.67 17.60 -30.93
CA PRO A 636 -3.24 17.57 -31.27
C PRO A 636 -2.69 16.15 -31.43
N VAL A 637 -3.05 15.23 -30.51
CA VAL A 637 -2.61 13.85 -30.57
C VAL A 637 -3.29 13.09 -31.70
N LEU A 638 -4.58 13.32 -31.91
CA LEU A 638 -5.31 12.70 -33.02
C LEU A 638 -4.69 13.08 -34.39
N LYS A 639 -4.32 14.36 -34.58
CA LYS A 639 -3.63 14.83 -35.78
C LYS A 639 -2.26 14.15 -35.94
N SER A 640 -1.50 13.95 -34.87
CA SER A 640 -0.25 13.19 -34.90
C SER A 640 -0.44 11.74 -35.36
N LEU A 641 -1.46 11.05 -34.85
CA LEU A 641 -1.76 9.69 -35.25
C LEU A 641 -2.26 9.59 -36.71
N GLN A 642 -3.01 10.59 -37.18
CA GLN A 642 -3.42 10.67 -38.57
C GLN A 642 -2.21 10.88 -39.52
N ARG A 643 -1.26 11.77 -39.15
CA ARG A 643 -0.01 11.93 -39.92
C ARG A 643 0.83 10.66 -39.91
N LEU A 644 0.93 9.96 -38.77
CA LEU A 644 1.60 8.66 -38.70
C LEU A 644 0.96 7.63 -39.63
N ALA A 645 -0.37 7.52 -39.60
CA ALA A 645 -1.08 6.60 -40.48
C ALA A 645 -0.89 6.92 -41.95
N ALA A 646 -0.81 8.21 -42.32
CA ALA A 646 -0.55 8.65 -43.71
C ALA A 646 0.89 8.36 -44.19
N ARG A 647 1.87 8.22 -43.26
CA ARG A 647 3.27 7.93 -43.56
C ARG A 647 3.61 6.44 -43.66
N LEU A 648 2.70 5.57 -43.20
CA LEU A 648 2.89 4.12 -43.13
C LEU A 648 1.93 3.40 -44.09
N PRO A 649 2.38 2.49 -44.97
CA PRO A 649 1.48 1.69 -45.80
C PRO A 649 0.55 0.83 -44.92
N HIS A 650 -0.67 0.69 -45.33
CA HIS A 650 -1.70 -0.10 -44.64
C HIS A 650 -1.98 0.31 -43.19
N ALA A 651 -1.68 1.57 -42.82
CA ALA A 651 -1.99 2.07 -41.49
C ALA A 651 -3.31 2.85 -41.45
N SER A 652 -4.01 2.81 -40.33
CA SER A 652 -5.27 3.50 -40.08
C SER A 652 -5.42 3.94 -38.63
N VAL A 653 -6.41 4.79 -38.38
CA VAL A 653 -6.78 5.22 -37.02
C VAL A 653 -8.21 4.75 -36.73
N TRP A 654 -8.39 3.96 -35.66
CA TRP A 654 -9.70 3.62 -35.16
C TRP A 654 -10.10 4.55 -34.03
N ASP A 655 -11.28 5.16 -34.14
CA ASP A 655 -11.78 6.13 -33.16
C ASP A 655 -12.94 5.57 -32.32
N PRO A 656 -12.70 5.28 -31.02
CA PRO A 656 -13.75 4.80 -30.12
C PRO A 656 -14.66 5.92 -29.57
N LEU A 657 -14.31 7.21 -29.72
CA LEU A 657 -15.02 8.33 -29.13
C LEU A 657 -16.50 8.41 -29.56
N PRO A 658 -16.90 8.19 -30.82
CA PRO A 658 -18.31 8.24 -31.21
C PRO A 658 -19.20 7.22 -30.50
N VAL A 659 -18.61 6.10 -30.06
CA VAL A 659 -19.32 5.05 -29.29
C VAL A 659 -19.35 5.38 -27.81
N LEU A 660 -18.27 5.97 -27.26
CA LEU A 660 -18.11 6.24 -25.83
C LEU A 660 -18.74 7.55 -25.38
N CYS A 661 -18.89 8.55 -26.28
CA CYS A 661 -19.46 9.84 -25.95
C CYS A 661 -20.86 10.03 -26.55
N GLU A 662 -21.70 10.68 -25.79
CA GLU A 662 -22.97 11.25 -26.27
C GLU A 662 -22.70 12.54 -27.09
N PRO A 663 -23.70 13.09 -27.80
CA PRO A 663 -23.49 14.28 -28.60
C PRO A 663 -22.99 15.50 -27.83
N GLN A 664 -23.37 15.67 -26.55
CA GLN A 664 -23.02 16.84 -25.72
C GLN A 664 -21.90 16.57 -24.72
N ARG A 665 -21.68 15.32 -24.33
CA ARG A 665 -20.76 15.00 -23.24
C ARG A 665 -20.13 13.62 -23.39
N CYS A 666 -18.97 13.46 -22.76
CA CYS A 666 -18.35 12.18 -22.48
C CYS A 666 -18.53 11.88 -20.99
N ALA A 667 -19.16 10.77 -20.64
CA ALA A 667 -19.51 10.42 -19.27
C ALA A 667 -18.82 9.10 -18.86
N GLY A 668 -18.51 8.98 -17.58
CA GLY A 668 -17.98 7.74 -17.02
C GLY A 668 -19.00 6.63 -16.87
N MET A 669 -20.29 6.99 -16.87
CA MET A 669 -21.43 6.09 -16.73
C MET A 669 -22.45 6.36 -17.83
N ARG A 670 -23.15 5.32 -18.30
CA ARG A 670 -24.29 5.41 -19.24
C ARG A 670 -25.37 4.41 -18.79
N ASP A 671 -26.61 4.89 -18.63
CA ASP A 671 -27.77 4.09 -18.24
C ASP A 671 -27.53 3.21 -17.01
N GLY A 672 -26.81 3.74 -16.01
CA GLY A 672 -26.45 3.03 -14.78
C GLY A 672 -25.25 2.08 -14.90
N HIS A 673 -24.68 1.93 -16.09
CA HIS A 673 -23.52 1.08 -16.33
C HIS A 673 -22.22 1.88 -16.50
N PRO A 674 -21.07 1.43 -16.00
CA PRO A 674 -19.81 2.13 -16.15
C PRO A 674 -19.24 1.97 -17.56
N LEU A 675 -18.87 3.06 -18.22
CA LEU A 675 -18.07 3.04 -19.45
C LEU A 675 -16.58 2.94 -19.13
N PHE A 676 -16.18 3.56 -18.03
CA PHE A 676 -14.80 3.57 -17.55
C PHE A 676 -14.74 3.03 -16.11
N PHE A 677 -13.65 2.34 -15.81
CA PHE A 677 -13.35 1.91 -14.45
C PHE A 677 -12.89 3.11 -13.60
N ASP A 678 -11.81 3.72 -13.99
CA ASP A 678 -11.26 4.96 -13.41
C ASP A 678 -11.37 6.14 -14.39
N ALA A 679 -10.49 7.12 -14.31
CA ALA A 679 -10.59 8.31 -15.14
C ALA A 679 -10.21 8.09 -16.62
N ASP A 680 -9.59 6.96 -16.97
CA ASP A 680 -9.03 6.71 -18.30
C ASP A 680 -9.11 5.25 -18.79
N HIS A 681 -9.25 4.26 -17.91
CA HIS A 681 -9.33 2.85 -18.29
C HIS A 681 -10.77 2.38 -18.53
N LEU A 682 -10.97 1.64 -19.60
CA LEU A 682 -12.27 1.05 -19.93
C LEU A 682 -12.72 0.03 -18.88
N SER A 683 -14.00 0.05 -18.57
CA SER A 683 -14.69 -0.96 -17.76
C SER A 683 -14.99 -2.23 -18.55
N GLY A 684 -15.54 -3.25 -17.89
CA GLY A 684 -16.09 -4.44 -18.56
C GLY A 684 -17.25 -4.08 -19.50
N TYR A 685 -18.17 -3.23 -19.06
CA TYR A 685 -19.29 -2.76 -19.89
C TYR A 685 -18.80 -1.93 -21.09
N GLY A 686 -17.83 -1.01 -20.89
CA GLY A 686 -17.22 -0.23 -21.96
C GLY A 686 -16.58 -1.11 -23.04
N ASN A 687 -15.91 -2.19 -22.63
CA ASN A 687 -15.37 -3.20 -23.54
C ASN A 687 -16.47 -3.86 -24.39
N ARG A 688 -17.58 -4.27 -23.77
CA ARG A 688 -18.70 -4.89 -24.48
C ARG A 688 -19.37 -3.92 -25.47
N LEU A 689 -19.49 -2.66 -25.08
CA LEU A 689 -20.07 -1.62 -25.91
C LEU A 689 -19.23 -1.32 -27.17
N LEU A 690 -17.89 -1.35 -27.04
CA LEU A 690 -16.96 -1.12 -28.15
C LEU A 690 -16.81 -2.32 -29.10
N LEU A 691 -17.11 -3.53 -28.67
CA LEU A 691 -16.85 -4.75 -29.43
C LEU A 691 -17.46 -4.74 -30.84
N PRO A 692 -18.71 -4.30 -31.08
CA PRO A 692 -19.27 -4.25 -32.43
C PRO A 692 -18.50 -3.31 -33.38
N SER A 693 -18.18 -2.08 -32.91
CA SER A 693 -17.41 -1.10 -33.69
C SER A 693 -15.99 -1.59 -33.99
N PHE A 694 -15.32 -2.19 -33.00
CA PHE A 694 -14.00 -2.79 -33.18
C PHE A 694 -14.03 -3.94 -34.20
N THR A 695 -15.02 -4.85 -34.10
CA THR A 695 -15.17 -5.98 -35.01
C THR A 695 -15.46 -5.51 -36.44
N ALA A 696 -16.30 -4.48 -36.61
CA ALA A 696 -16.60 -3.91 -37.93
C ALA A 696 -15.34 -3.29 -38.56
N HIS A 697 -14.55 -2.55 -37.80
CA HIS A 697 -13.29 -1.98 -38.30
C HIS A 697 -12.27 -3.05 -38.70
N PHE A 698 -12.12 -4.10 -37.89
CA PHE A 698 -11.25 -5.23 -38.19
C PHE A 698 -11.67 -5.95 -39.49
N LYS A 699 -12.99 -6.22 -39.67
CA LYS A 699 -13.52 -6.84 -40.88
C LYS A 699 -13.32 -5.95 -42.13
N ALA A 700 -13.52 -4.65 -42.01
CA ALA A 700 -13.26 -3.71 -43.11
C ALA A 700 -11.80 -3.76 -43.58
N LEU A 701 -10.86 -3.87 -42.64
CA LEU A 701 -9.44 -4.07 -42.97
C LEU A 701 -9.21 -5.38 -43.74
N GLN A 702 -9.83 -6.47 -43.34
CA GLN A 702 -9.68 -7.76 -44.00
C GLN A 702 -10.28 -7.76 -45.41
N ALA A 703 -11.43 -7.11 -45.62
CA ALA A 703 -12.08 -7.03 -46.96
C ALA A 703 -11.19 -6.31 -47.98
N GLN A 704 -10.39 -5.31 -47.57
CA GLN A 704 -9.43 -4.61 -48.43
C GLN A 704 -8.29 -5.51 -48.94
N SER A 705 -8.07 -6.71 -48.35
CA SER A 705 -7.07 -7.66 -48.80
C SER A 705 -7.55 -8.59 -49.91
N GLY A 706 -8.87 -8.80 -50.06
CA GLY A 706 -9.45 -9.61 -51.13
C GLY A 706 -9.64 -8.87 -52.44
N ALA A 707 -9.38 -7.57 -52.49
CA ALA A 707 -9.59 -6.70 -53.64
C ALA A 707 -8.30 -6.33 -54.42
N THR A 708 -7.16 -6.95 -54.13
CA THR A 708 -5.95 -6.80 -54.92
C THR A 708 -5.93 -7.94 -55.96
N PRO A 709 -5.93 -7.62 -57.28
CA PRO A 709 -5.94 -8.61 -58.35
C PRO A 709 -4.66 -9.44 -58.41
#